data_3796409caf4669f6c40d1db5316cb5e3
#
_entry.id   3796409caf4669f6c40d1db5316cb5e3
#
_cell.length_a   1.000
_cell.length_b   1.000
_cell.length_c   1.000
_cell.angle_alpha   90.00
_cell.angle_beta   90.00
_cell.angle_gamma   90.00
#
_symmetry.space_group_name_H-M   'P 1'
#
loop_
_entity.id
_entity.type
_entity.pdbx_description
1 polymer ?
#
loop_
_entity_poly.entity_id
_entity_poly.type
_entity_poly.pdbx_seq_one_letter_code
_entity_poly.pdbx_strand_id
1 'polypeptide(L)'
;MNNDTSLISFCLSDVPVPQAPLNINNCLPATRIFHGRQAILQQMQQYFNQNTGKQAIFLLHGLGGAGKTQIALKFIGESVSIFTDIFLIDTSTVTTIETGFKNIATSKGVGDSSQDALQWLNGKSDEWLLFLDNADDPKIDLNKYFPQCNHGNIIITSRNPGLCVYAGSHSAVSDMEESDAVNLLLRSAAQDITYPNKAIAAEIVLCYLPLAIVQAGAFISKSGRLNSYLALYATNKTRLLSQKPAQSHDNYAWTVYTTWQISFDQLSQQAKTFLQLCSFLHYQGISEDMFKNAAGYKFGPSSPSKEELQMPLDVLSQFSDSSGNWDPLCFMDVTSEIRAYSLITFHSEQNLFSVHPLVHDWTRSGVSDGGYHHCMVKIAGMSLAGLSDTDLTAKQLLQGVLEHRKNTLGDDHPETLKAMHWVVWIYENLGKLQEAEELGRLVVKKQRDVLGEHHPDTLDSTGNLAFVFTQLGRLREAEELNIAVLKTRRHILGENHPETLVTMSNLAVTYSELGRLQEAEALNLEVLEKRRKTLAHNHPDTLFSMANLAVTYLGLGRFREAEVLQVAVLQQRKSSLGENHPETMRTMNNLAVTYYKLGRLQEAEDLGSVVLEKRSSILGANHPDTLYAMMKLAMIYNKLGRLQMAETMLVEALNKQTNLLGNSHPDTLQTQSNLGATLNKLERWQEAEDVLLPALEKQKNILSANHPHLIVTMQNMADTYTKLGKLEEAEDLNEALKRLEV
;
A
#
# COMPACT_ATOMS: atom_id res chain seq x y z
N MET A 1 -56.07 71.19 -19.51
CA MET A 1 -55.77 72.60 -19.42
C MET A 1 -54.32 72.74 -19.02
N ASN A 2 -53.59 73.16 -20.01
CA ASN A 2 -52.37 74.01 -20.02
C ASN A 2 -51.20 73.62 -19.09
N ASN A 3 -50.10 73.22 -19.71
CA ASN A 3 -48.94 74.02 -20.23
C ASN A 3 -48.21 74.74 -19.05
N ASP A 4 -46.92 74.52 -18.84
CA ASP A 4 -45.91 75.16 -19.60
C ASP A 4 -44.49 74.60 -19.32
N THR A 5 -43.77 74.57 -20.42
CA THR A 5 -42.35 74.37 -20.61
C THR A 5 -41.47 75.46 -19.97
N SER A 6 -40.30 75.14 -19.49
CA SER A 6 -39.11 76.01 -19.70
C SER A 6 -37.82 75.16 -19.63
N LEU A 7 -37.12 75.19 -20.75
CA LEU A 7 -35.74 74.78 -21.02
C LEU A 7 -34.76 75.57 -20.16
N ILE A 8 -33.84 74.85 -19.48
CA ILE A 8 -32.53 75.40 -19.16
C ILE A 8 -31.45 74.49 -19.75
N SER A 9 -30.85 74.92 -20.84
CA SER A 9 -29.66 74.39 -21.42
C SER A 9 -28.46 74.72 -20.53
N PHE A 10 -27.72 73.74 -20.04
CA PHE A 10 -26.36 73.94 -19.56
C PHE A 10 -25.43 73.13 -20.43
N CYS A 11 -24.63 73.83 -21.23
CA CYS A 11 -23.42 73.33 -21.87
C CYS A 11 -22.45 72.90 -20.80
N LEU A 12 -22.15 71.58 -20.69
CA LEU A 12 -20.99 71.07 -20.03
C LEU A 12 -20.05 70.52 -21.10
N SER A 13 -18.89 71.06 -21.12
CA SER A 13 -17.70 70.79 -21.87
C SER A 13 -17.35 69.29 -21.92
N ASP A 14 -16.84 68.90 -23.09
CA ASP A 14 -16.20 67.65 -23.43
C ASP A 14 -15.22 67.15 -22.34
N VAL A 15 -15.66 66.22 -21.51
CA VAL A 15 -14.78 65.33 -20.88
C VAL A 15 -14.79 64.05 -21.73
N PRO A 16 -13.67 63.58 -22.22
CA PRO A 16 -13.64 62.31 -22.95
C PRO A 16 -14.11 61.20 -22.05
N VAL A 17 -15.26 60.61 -22.36
CA VAL A 17 -15.69 59.31 -21.79
C VAL A 17 -14.58 58.33 -22.15
N PRO A 18 -13.97 57.66 -21.22
CA PRO A 18 -13.03 56.59 -21.54
C PRO A 18 -13.79 55.59 -22.42
N GLN A 19 -13.40 55.45 -23.68
CA GLN A 19 -13.89 54.39 -24.53
C GLN A 19 -13.59 53.09 -23.81
N ALA A 20 -14.63 52.31 -23.58
CA ALA A 20 -14.50 50.94 -23.06
C ALA A 20 -13.46 50.22 -23.93
N PRO A 21 -12.47 49.51 -23.35
CA PRO A 21 -11.51 48.75 -24.11
C PRO A 21 -12.26 47.67 -24.88
N LEU A 22 -12.38 47.91 -26.17
CA LEU A 22 -12.90 46.99 -27.14
C LEU A 22 -11.87 45.91 -27.37
N ASN A 23 -12.31 44.68 -27.30
CA ASN A 23 -11.76 43.41 -27.78
C ASN A 23 -11.29 42.45 -26.73
N ILE A 24 -12.20 42.06 -25.80
CA ILE A 24 -12.17 40.72 -25.22
C ILE A 24 -12.83 39.80 -26.25
N ASN A 25 -12.07 39.20 -27.17
CA ASN A 25 -12.61 38.23 -28.10
C ASN A 25 -12.97 36.95 -27.33
N ASN A 26 -14.25 36.75 -27.04
CA ASN A 26 -14.89 35.52 -26.51
C ASN A 26 -14.44 35.05 -25.11
N CYS A 27 -13.75 35.86 -24.30
CA CYS A 27 -13.42 35.49 -22.95
C CYS A 27 -14.65 35.69 -22.05
N LEU A 28 -15.25 34.57 -21.60
CA LEU A 28 -16.33 34.60 -20.63
C LEU A 28 -15.82 35.10 -19.29
N PRO A 29 -16.63 35.85 -18.49
CA PRO A 29 -16.25 36.21 -17.13
C PRO A 29 -16.14 34.97 -16.27
N ALA A 30 -15.28 35.01 -15.23
CA ALA A 30 -15.25 34.01 -14.21
C ALA A 30 -16.62 33.82 -13.53
N THR A 31 -16.88 32.64 -12.98
CA THR A 31 -18.13 32.35 -12.29
C THR A 31 -18.41 33.36 -11.17
N ARG A 32 -19.68 33.80 -11.02
CA ARG A 32 -20.12 34.72 -9.95
C ARG A 32 -19.90 34.17 -8.54
N ILE A 33 -19.81 32.84 -8.41
CA ILE A 33 -19.61 32.15 -7.13
C ILE A 33 -18.13 31.88 -6.84
N PHE A 34 -17.18 32.41 -7.66
CA PHE A 34 -15.74 32.23 -7.45
C PHE A 34 -15.35 32.61 -6.02
N HIS A 35 -14.60 31.73 -5.35
CA HIS A 35 -14.14 31.94 -3.98
C HIS A 35 -12.74 31.36 -3.74
N GLY A 36 -11.95 32.02 -2.89
CA GLY A 36 -10.61 31.58 -2.52
C GLY A 36 -9.54 31.77 -3.60
N ARG A 37 -8.46 30.99 -3.52
CA ARG A 37 -7.34 30.97 -4.46
C ARG A 37 -6.51 32.27 -4.56
N GLN A 38 -6.56 33.09 -3.50
CA GLN A 38 -5.89 34.41 -3.50
C GLN A 38 -4.37 34.31 -3.67
N ALA A 39 -3.74 33.27 -3.10
CA ALA A 39 -2.30 33.05 -3.22
C ALA A 39 -1.87 32.82 -4.69
N ILE A 40 -2.65 32.04 -5.45
CA ILE A 40 -2.36 31.77 -6.88
C ILE A 40 -2.58 33.05 -7.71
N LEU A 41 -3.67 33.78 -7.46
CA LEU A 41 -3.95 35.02 -8.14
C LEU A 41 -2.85 36.07 -7.89
N GLN A 42 -2.37 36.21 -6.67
CA GLN A 42 -1.25 37.07 -6.30
C GLN A 42 0.06 36.62 -6.96
N GLN A 43 0.34 35.32 -7.00
CA GLN A 43 1.51 34.78 -7.70
C GLN A 43 1.47 35.12 -9.19
N MET A 44 0.34 34.97 -9.86
CA MET A 44 0.16 35.33 -11.28
C MET A 44 0.38 36.81 -11.47
N GLN A 45 -0.23 37.66 -10.63
CA GLN A 45 -0.11 39.11 -10.73
C GLN A 45 1.34 39.59 -10.54
N GLN A 46 2.06 39.03 -9.56
CA GLN A 46 3.47 39.34 -9.34
C GLN A 46 4.33 38.89 -10.53
N TYR A 47 4.09 37.70 -11.07
CA TYR A 47 4.86 37.15 -12.18
C TYR A 47 4.72 37.99 -13.44
N PHE A 48 3.50 38.33 -13.86
CA PHE A 48 3.28 39.15 -15.06
C PHE A 48 3.78 40.57 -14.89
N ASN A 49 3.60 41.17 -13.71
CA ASN A 49 4.14 42.53 -13.43
C ASN A 49 5.68 42.58 -13.47
N GLN A 50 6.37 41.52 -13.03
CA GLN A 50 7.84 41.45 -13.04
C GLN A 50 8.41 41.18 -14.44
N ASN A 51 7.60 40.67 -15.37
CA ASN A 51 8.03 40.30 -16.71
C ASN A 51 7.44 41.20 -17.80
N THR A 52 6.94 42.40 -17.47
CA THR A 52 6.41 43.36 -18.43
C THR A 52 7.46 43.65 -19.52
N GLY A 53 7.04 43.62 -20.80
CA GLY A 53 7.93 43.80 -21.96
C GLY A 53 8.78 42.57 -22.30
N LYS A 54 8.58 41.44 -21.65
CA LYS A 54 9.18 40.15 -21.99
C LYS A 54 8.10 39.12 -22.27
N GLN A 55 8.44 38.06 -23.01
CA GLN A 55 7.50 36.94 -23.13
C GLN A 55 7.37 36.21 -21.78
N ALA A 56 6.16 36.20 -21.22
CA ALA A 56 5.84 35.63 -19.93
C ALA A 56 4.81 34.52 -20.11
N ILE A 57 5.19 33.27 -19.75
CA ILE A 57 4.32 32.11 -19.84
C ILE A 57 4.05 31.57 -18.43
N PHE A 58 2.78 31.52 -18.03
CA PHE A 58 2.34 30.96 -16.72
C PHE A 58 1.46 29.73 -16.93
N LEU A 59 1.81 28.64 -16.28
CA LEU A 59 1.05 27.40 -16.35
C LEU A 59 0.24 27.17 -15.06
N LEU A 60 -1.07 26.91 -15.21
CA LEU A 60 -1.93 26.35 -14.18
C LEU A 60 -2.17 24.88 -14.49
N HIS A 61 -1.68 23.96 -13.65
CA HIS A 61 -1.85 22.54 -13.89
C HIS A 61 -2.48 21.81 -12.70
N GLY A 62 -3.08 20.63 -12.93
CA GLY A 62 -3.71 19.83 -11.88
C GLY A 62 -4.98 19.11 -12.33
N LEU A 63 -5.63 18.42 -11.41
CA LEU A 63 -6.78 17.57 -11.66
C LEU A 63 -7.93 18.27 -12.41
N GLY A 64 -8.65 17.52 -13.23
CA GLY A 64 -9.91 17.98 -13.86
C GLY A 64 -10.94 18.36 -12.79
N GLY A 65 -11.51 19.55 -12.88
CA GLY A 65 -12.48 20.05 -11.90
C GLY A 65 -11.86 20.86 -10.73
N ALA A 66 -10.53 21.03 -10.68
CA ALA A 66 -9.84 21.81 -9.64
C ALA A 66 -10.01 23.33 -9.79
N GLY A 67 -10.61 23.82 -10.92
CA GLY A 67 -10.93 25.22 -11.11
C GLY A 67 -9.87 26.04 -11.86
N LYS A 68 -8.93 25.42 -12.59
CA LYS A 68 -7.84 26.09 -13.33
C LYS A 68 -8.34 27.19 -14.27
N THR A 69 -9.28 26.86 -15.14
CA THR A 69 -9.92 27.78 -16.07
C THR A 69 -10.56 28.96 -15.35
N GLN A 70 -11.24 28.71 -14.21
CA GLN A 70 -11.90 29.75 -13.43
C GLN A 70 -10.88 30.70 -12.76
N ILE A 71 -9.72 30.19 -12.33
CA ILE A 71 -8.61 31.04 -11.81
C ILE A 71 -8.06 31.91 -12.92
N ALA A 72 -7.80 31.37 -14.11
CA ALA A 72 -7.31 32.16 -15.26
C ALA A 72 -8.31 33.23 -15.64
N LEU A 73 -9.60 32.90 -15.76
CA LEU A 73 -10.66 33.86 -16.08
C LEU A 73 -10.81 34.97 -15.01
N LYS A 74 -10.66 34.60 -13.73
CA LYS A 74 -10.69 35.56 -12.61
C LYS A 74 -9.51 36.53 -12.69
N PHE A 75 -8.29 35.98 -12.89
CA PHE A 75 -7.09 36.79 -13.08
C PHE A 75 -7.24 37.75 -14.29
N ILE A 76 -7.71 37.23 -15.43
CA ILE A 76 -7.96 38.04 -16.65
C ILE A 76 -8.93 39.18 -16.35
N GLY A 77 -10.06 38.85 -15.67
CA GLY A 77 -11.07 39.86 -15.33
C GLY A 77 -10.56 40.96 -14.38
N GLU A 78 -9.63 40.66 -13.50
CA GLU A 78 -8.99 41.61 -12.57
C GLU A 78 -7.84 42.40 -13.23
N SER A 79 -7.31 41.90 -14.35
CA SER A 79 -6.12 42.42 -15.01
C SER A 79 -6.40 43.02 -16.40
N VAL A 80 -7.67 43.25 -16.75
CA VAL A 80 -8.08 43.76 -18.07
C VAL A 80 -7.35 45.06 -18.45
N SER A 81 -7.04 45.92 -17.49
CA SER A 81 -6.33 47.20 -17.74
C SER A 81 -4.84 47.04 -18.09
N ILE A 82 -4.26 45.85 -17.91
CA ILE A 82 -2.84 45.57 -18.16
C ILE A 82 -2.63 45.17 -19.64
N PHE A 83 -3.60 44.49 -20.24
CA PHE A 83 -3.48 43.90 -21.57
C PHE A 83 -4.30 44.67 -22.61
N THR A 84 -3.70 44.95 -23.74
CA THR A 84 -4.36 45.65 -24.86
C THR A 84 -5.30 44.73 -25.64
N ASP A 85 -4.93 43.45 -25.76
CA ASP A 85 -5.72 42.42 -26.41
C ASP A 85 -5.67 41.12 -25.60
N ILE A 86 -6.80 40.43 -25.50
CA ILE A 86 -6.93 39.17 -24.80
C ILE A 86 -7.59 38.17 -25.73
N PHE A 87 -6.94 37.01 -25.94
CA PHE A 87 -7.41 35.95 -26.82
C PHE A 87 -7.52 34.63 -26.04
N LEU A 88 -8.69 34.01 -26.13
CA LEU A 88 -8.92 32.69 -25.60
C LEU A 88 -8.91 31.63 -26.73
N ILE A 89 -8.12 30.58 -26.58
CA ILE A 89 -8.07 29.44 -27.50
C ILE A 89 -8.28 28.17 -26.71
N ASP A 90 -9.24 27.36 -27.13
CA ASP A 90 -9.38 25.98 -26.65
C ASP A 90 -8.30 25.13 -27.32
N THR A 91 -7.46 24.52 -26.48
CA THR A 91 -6.32 23.69 -26.89
C THR A 91 -6.56 22.21 -26.74
N SER A 92 -7.82 21.78 -26.61
CA SER A 92 -8.19 20.38 -26.46
C SER A 92 -7.91 19.50 -27.69
N THR A 93 -7.85 20.08 -28.89
CA THR A 93 -7.51 19.42 -30.15
C THR A 93 -6.73 20.33 -31.09
N VAL A 94 -5.96 19.75 -32.02
CA VAL A 94 -5.28 20.51 -33.07
C VAL A 94 -6.27 21.37 -33.88
N THR A 95 -7.43 20.83 -34.18
CA THR A 95 -8.46 21.56 -34.96
C THR A 95 -9.01 22.78 -34.22
N THR A 96 -9.23 22.68 -32.89
CA THR A 96 -9.71 23.80 -32.09
C THR A 96 -8.64 24.90 -31.99
N ILE A 97 -7.37 24.51 -31.85
CA ILE A 97 -6.22 25.45 -31.85
C ILE A 97 -6.17 26.23 -33.19
N GLU A 98 -6.12 25.53 -34.32
CA GLU A 98 -6.05 26.11 -35.64
C GLU A 98 -7.24 27.06 -35.90
N THR A 99 -8.44 26.63 -35.51
CA THR A 99 -9.64 27.44 -35.61
C THR A 99 -9.55 28.70 -34.73
N GLY A 100 -9.05 28.58 -33.50
CA GLY A 100 -8.87 29.71 -32.59
C GLY A 100 -7.91 30.77 -33.15
N PHE A 101 -6.75 30.36 -33.65
CA PHE A 101 -5.82 31.28 -34.29
C PHE A 101 -6.37 31.89 -35.58
N LYS A 102 -7.04 31.10 -36.43
CA LYS A 102 -7.74 31.61 -37.61
C LYS A 102 -8.76 32.70 -37.25
N ASN A 103 -9.53 32.52 -36.19
CA ASN A 103 -10.47 33.52 -35.70
C ASN A 103 -9.78 34.82 -35.27
N ILE A 104 -8.60 34.71 -34.64
CA ILE A 104 -7.76 35.88 -34.32
C ILE A 104 -7.36 36.62 -35.59
N ALA A 105 -6.78 35.91 -36.58
CA ALA A 105 -6.36 36.52 -37.87
C ALA A 105 -7.51 37.23 -38.55
N THR A 106 -8.67 36.56 -38.65
CA THR A 106 -9.88 37.12 -39.29
C THR A 106 -10.39 38.33 -38.52
N SER A 107 -10.47 38.27 -37.19
CA SER A 107 -10.97 39.40 -36.37
C SER A 107 -10.07 40.62 -36.42
N LYS A 108 -8.78 40.45 -36.64
CA LYS A 108 -7.81 41.52 -36.78
C LYS A 108 -7.60 41.96 -38.22
N GLY A 109 -8.24 41.27 -39.20
CA GLY A 109 -8.12 41.60 -40.62
C GLY A 109 -6.73 41.36 -41.21
N VAL A 110 -5.96 40.39 -40.64
CA VAL A 110 -4.57 40.13 -41.03
C VAL A 110 -4.38 38.86 -41.86
N GLY A 111 -5.46 38.14 -42.10
CA GLY A 111 -5.45 36.90 -42.88
C GLY A 111 -6.53 35.91 -42.41
N ASP A 112 -6.43 34.66 -42.87
CA ASP A 112 -7.39 33.60 -42.56
C ASP A 112 -6.72 32.25 -42.13
N SER A 113 -5.45 32.33 -41.72
CA SER A 113 -4.70 31.18 -41.25
C SER A 113 -4.16 31.36 -39.82
N SER A 114 -3.80 30.26 -39.16
CA SER A 114 -3.12 30.29 -37.84
C SER A 114 -1.78 30.98 -37.91
N GLN A 115 -1.07 30.88 -39.04
CA GLN A 115 0.22 31.52 -39.24
C GLN A 115 0.11 33.02 -39.33
N ASP A 116 -0.93 33.57 -39.99
CA ASP A 116 -1.18 34.99 -40.04
C ASP A 116 -1.40 35.59 -38.65
N ALA A 117 -2.13 34.90 -37.79
CA ALA A 117 -2.34 35.30 -36.40
C ALA A 117 -1.02 35.30 -35.60
N LEU A 118 -0.21 34.23 -35.71
CA LEU A 118 1.08 34.14 -35.05
C LEU A 118 2.06 35.24 -35.54
N GLN A 119 2.10 35.50 -36.86
CA GLN A 119 2.93 36.53 -37.41
C GLN A 119 2.49 37.94 -36.95
N TRP A 120 1.18 38.16 -36.83
CA TRP A 120 0.65 39.39 -36.28
C TRP A 120 1.00 39.61 -34.82
N LEU A 121 0.87 38.56 -33.97
CA LEU A 121 1.28 38.57 -32.56
C LEU A 121 2.79 38.83 -32.42
N ASN A 122 3.61 38.26 -33.29
CA ASN A 122 5.06 38.49 -33.31
C ASN A 122 5.44 39.95 -33.60
N GLY A 123 4.68 40.62 -34.44
CA GLY A 123 4.93 42.01 -34.83
C GLY A 123 4.30 43.06 -33.92
N LYS A 124 3.47 42.65 -32.97
CA LYS A 124 2.72 43.56 -32.10
C LYS A 124 3.55 43.96 -30.88
N SER A 125 3.82 45.24 -30.70
CA SER A 125 4.63 45.79 -29.61
C SER A 125 3.88 45.98 -28.28
N ASP A 126 2.55 45.91 -28.30
CA ASP A 126 1.71 46.12 -27.13
C ASP A 126 1.63 44.86 -26.26
N GLU A 127 1.25 45.01 -24.97
CA GLU A 127 1.03 43.91 -24.05
C GLU A 127 -0.26 43.16 -24.41
N TRP A 128 -0.15 42.02 -25.08
CA TRP A 128 -1.25 41.11 -25.38
C TRP A 128 -1.23 39.89 -24.45
N LEU A 129 -2.38 39.27 -24.26
CA LEU A 129 -2.53 38.04 -23.51
C LEU A 129 -3.16 36.93 -24.38
N LEU A 130 -2.49 35.80 -24.47
CA LEU A 130 -2.99 34.60 -25.10
C LEU A 130 -3.33 33.58 -24.00
N PHE A 131 -4.60 33.22 -23.88
CA PHE A 131 -5.04 32.21 -22.92
C PHE A 131 -5.31 30.89 -23.67
N LEU A 132 -4.47 29.88 -23.42
CA LEU A 132 -4.54 28.52 -23.96
C LEU A 132 -5.19 27.62 -22.93
N ASP A 133 -6.50 27.34 -23.10
CA ASP A 133 -7.28 26.55 -22.14
C ASP A 133 -7.37 25.08 -22.56
N ASN A 134 -7.32 24.16 -21.59
CA ASN A 134 -7.42 22.72 -21.77
C ASN A 134 -6.30 22.09 -22.63
N ALA A 135 -5.05 22.47 -22.43
CA ALA A 135 -3.89 21.88 -23.09
C ALA A 135 -3.54 20.48 -22.51
N ASP A 136 -4.50 19.56 -22.58
CA ASP A 136 -4.45 18.29 -21.86
C ASP A 136 -3.84 17.14 -22.68
N ASP A 137 -3.88 17.18 -24.00
CA ASP A 137 -3.36 16.13 -24.87
C ASP A 137 -1.83 16.19 -24.95
N PRO A 138 -1.09 15.22 -24.39
CA PRO A 138 0.37 15.21 -24.41
C PRO A 138 0.97 15.01 -25.82
N LYS A 139 0.16 14.63 -26.81
CA LYS A 139 0.59 14.46 -28.19
C LYS A 139 0.66 15.77 -28.97
N ILE A 140 0.05 16.83 -28.44
CA ILE A 140 0.06 18.15 -29.07
C ILE A 140 1.34 18.91 -28.67
N ASP A 141 2.17 19.19 -29.63
CA ASP A 141 3.36 20.04 -29.44
C ASP A 141 2.93 21.54 -29.45
N LEU A 142 2.75 22.08 -28.25
CA LEU A 142 2.34 23.50 -28.09
C LEU A 142 3.39 24.52 -28.58
N ASN A 143 4.66 24.10 -28.67
CA ASN A 143 5.72 25.00 -29.11
C ASN A 143 5.48 25.56 -30.52
N LYS A 144 4.75 24.85 -31.36
CA LYS A 144 4.35 25.26 -32.70
C LYS A 144 3.37 26.44 -32.71
N TYR A 145 2.68 26.67 -31.60
CA TYR A 145 1.63 27.67 -31.44
C TYR A 145 2.04 28.82 -30.53
N PHE A 146 3.29 28.85 -30.08
CA PHE A 146 3.81 30.01 -29.36
C PHE A 146 4.33 31.06 -30.34
N PRO A 147 3.91 32.35 -30.17
CA PRO A 147 4.50 33.43 -30.93
C PRO A 147 6.02 33.50 -30.72
N GLN A 148 6.77 33.58 -31.82
CA GLN A 148 8.24 33.60 -31.81
C GLN A 148 8.76 35.03 -31.59
N CYS A 149 8.42 35.64 -30.46
CA CYS A 149 8.80 37.00 -30.08
C CYS A 149 9.25 37.04 -28.61
N ASN A 150 9.92 38.11 -28.23
CA ASN A 150 10.46 38.28 -26.88
C ASN A 150 9.50 39.00 -25.91
N HIS A 151 8.24 39.20 -26.30
CA HIS A 151 7.23 39.95 -25.56
C HIS A 151 5.88 39.24 -25.61
N GLY A 152 4.92 39.73 -24.83
CA GLY A 152 3.57 39.17 -24.74
C GLY A 152 3.41 38.14 -23.65
N ASN A 153 2.17 37.86 -23.31
CA ASN A 153 1.82 37.09 -22.14
C ASN A 153 1.00 35.87 -22.53
N ILE A 154 1.30 34.72 -21.91
CA ILE A 154 0.60 33.46 -22.17
C ILE A 154 0.19 32.84 -20.86
N ILE A 155 -1.08 32.45 -20.72
CA ILE A 155 -1.59 31.61 -19.67
C ILE A 155 -1.95 30.25 -20.28
N ILE A 156 -1.51 29.17 -19.66
CA ILE A 156 -1.85 27.82 -20.08
C ILE A 156 -2.59 27.13 -18.93
N THR A 157 -3.72 26.49 -19.21
CA THR A 157 -4.31 25.53 -18.28
C THR A 157 -4.17 24.13 -18.81
N SER A 158 -3.76 23.21 -17.97
CA SER A 158 -3.60 21.81 -18.35
C SER A 158 -3.77 20.85 -17.18
N ARG A 159 -4.09 19.60 -17.48
CA ARG A 159 -3.92 18.48 -16.53
C ARG A 159 -2.48 17.98 -16.53
N ASN A 160 -1.73 18.23 -17.58
CA ASN A 160 -0.35 17.74 -17.76
C ASN A 160 0.67 18.65 -17.05
N PRO A 161 1.28 18.20 -15.93
CA PRO A 161 2.34 18.95 -15.26
C PRO A 161 3.63 19.04 -16.09
N GLY A 162 3.82 18.17 -17.08
CA GLY A 162 4.99 18.17 -17.96
C GLY A 162 5.14 19.45 -18.79
N LEU A 163 4.06 20.22 -18.98
CA LEU A 163 4.10 21.51 -19.67
C LEU A 163 4.86 22.62 -18.91
N CYS A 164 5.30 22.35 -17.65
CA CYS A 164 6.20 23.26 -16.92
C CYS A 164 7.48 23.59 -17.71
N VAL A 165 7.89 22.73 -18.64
CA VAL A 165 9.06 22.99 -19.51
C VAL A 165 8.92 24.25 -20.36
N TYR A 166 7.69 24.66 -20.68
CA TYR A 166 7.41 25.86 -21.48
C TYR A 166 7.19 27.11 -20.62
N ALA A 167 6.93 26.94 -19.31
CA ALA A 167 6.49 28.04 -18.46
C ALA A 167 7.66 28.63 -17.66
N GLY A 168 7.73 29.96 -17.61
CA GLY A 168 8.67 30.65 -16.72
C GLY A 168 8.23 30.66 -15.26
N SER A 169 6.92 30.40 -14.99
CA SER A 169 6.36 30.16 -13.69
C SER A 169 5.12 29.26 -13.79
N HIS A 170 4.82 28.52 -12.76
CA HIS A 170 3.65 27.62 -12.74
C HIS A 170 3.04 27.52 -11.35
N SER A 171 1.79 27.08 -11.28
CA SER A 171 1.12 26.75 -10.05
C SER A 171 0.34 25.44 -10.19
N ALA A 172 0.56 24.52 -9.25
CA ALA A 172 -0.26 23.32 -9.12
C ALA A 172 -1.59 23.71 -8.45
N VAL A 173 -2.70 23.51 -9.18
CA VAL A 173 -4.06 23.75 -8.67
C VAL A 173 -4.57 22.47 -8.05
N SER A 174 -4.44 22.40 -6.73
CA SER A 174 -4.90 21.29 -5.88
C SER A 174 -6.29 21.56 -5.29
N ASP A 175 -6.65 20.80 -4.27
CA ASP A 175 -7.87 20.98 -3.50
C ASP A 175 -7.96 22.37 -2.85
N MET A 176 -9.17 22.81 -2.52
CA MET A 176 -9.39 24.10 -1.85
C MET A 176 -9.06 24.00 -0.36
N GLU A 177 -8.73 25.15 0.22
CA GLU A 177 -8.72 25.33 1.66
C GLU A 177 -10.13 25.04 2.24
N GLU A 178 -10.20 24.41 3.40
CA GLU A 178 -11.48 24.03 4.03
C GLU A 178 -12.45 25.20 4.16
N SER A 179 -11.97 26.33 4.65
CA SER A 179 -12.80 27.55 4.82
C SER A 179 -13.37 28.05 3.50
N ASP A 180 -12.60 27.98 2.44
CA ASP A 180 -13.01 28.39 1.10
C ASP A 180 -14.00 27.40 0.49
N ALA A 181 -13.78 26.10 0.68
CA ALA A 181 -14.66 25.04 0.25
C ALA A 181 -16.06 25.14 0.91
N VAL A 182 -16.11 25.37 2.21
CA VAL A 182 -17.35 25.59 2.98
C VAL A 182 -18.12 26.81 2.45
N ASN A 183 -17.43 27.92 2.23
CA ASN A 183 -18.06 29.13 1.71
C ASN A 183 -18.54 28.92 0.24
N LEU A 184 -17.78 28.23 -0.58
CA LEU A 184 -18.17 27.89 -1.96
C LEU A 184 -19.43 27.01 -1.96
N LEU A 185 -19.49 25.99 -1.10
CA LEU A 185 -20.67 25.13 -0.96
C LEU A 185 -21.92 25.92 -0.59
N LEU A 186 -21.85 26.75 0.46
CA LEU A 186 -22.99 27.53 0.94
C LEU A 186 -23.48 28.54 -0.13
N ARG A 187 -22.57 29.21 -0.81
CA ARG A 187 -22.89 30.12 -1.94
C ARG A 187 -23.56 29.36 -3.09
N SER A 188 -22.99 28.22 -3.47
CA SER A 188 -23.53 27.37 -4.55
C SER A 188 -24.91 26.79 -4.19
N ALA A 189 -25.14 26.55 -2.90
CA ALA A 189 -26.40 26.06 -2.36
C ALA A 189 -27.44 27.16 -2.13
N ALA A 190 -27.13 28.43 -2.37
CA ALA A 190 -27.95 29.60 -2.02
C ALA A 190 -28.38 29.58 -0.55
N GLN A 191 -27.47 29.23 0.37
CA GLN A 191 -27.70 29.15 1.80
C GLN A 191 -26.97 30.30 2.51
N ASP A 192 -27.56 30.77 3.62
CA ASP A 192 -26.93 31.80 4.45
C ASP A 192 -25.66 31.29 5.13
N ILE A 193 -24.65 32.14 5.20
CA ILE A 193 -23.35 31.84 5.83
C ILE A 193 -23.47 32.02 7.34
N THR A 194 -24.24 31.15 8.02
CA THR A 194 -24.42 31.10 9.45
C THR A 194 -23.51 30.04 10.10
N TYR A 195 -23.28 30.14 11.43
CA TYR A 195 -22.47 29.15 12.14
C TYR A 195 -23.03 27.71 12.01
N PRO A 196 -24.35 27.45 12.19
CA PRO A 196 -24.91 26.12 11.99
C PRO A 196 -24.72 25.58 10.56
N ASN A 197 -24.97 26.41 9.54
CA ASN A 197 -24.79 26.00 8.15
C ASN A 197 -23.34 25.73 7.80
N LYS A 198 -22.38 26.46 8.38
CA LYS A 198 -20.94 26.20 8.20
C LYS A 198 -20.54 24.85 8.81
N ALA A 199 -21.05 24.49 9.97
CA ALA A 199 -20.75 23.22 10.61
C ALA A 199 -21.21 22.03 9.74
N ILE A 200 -22.44 22.09 9.21
CA ILE A 200 -22.97 21.06 8.31
C ILE A 200 -22.21 21.04 6.98
N ALA A 201 -21.91 22.22 6.42
CA ALA A 201 -21.16 22.32 5.18
C ALA A 201 -19.73 21.77 5.31
N ALA A 202 -19.08 21.92 6.47
CA ALA A 202 -17.75 21.38 6.74
C ALA A 202 -17.71 19.84 6.67
N GLU A 203 -18.83 19.18 6.99
CA GLU A 203 -18.94 17.72 6.84
C GLU A 203 -19.13 17.29 5.37
N ILE A 204 -19.62 18.19 4.50
CA ILE A 204 -20.00 17.88 3.11
C ILE A 204 -18.86 18.12 2.10
N VAL A 205 -17.78 18.78 2.45
CA VAL A 205 -16.77 19.40 1.54
C VAL A 205 -16.12 18.51 0.47
N LEU A 206 -16.53 17.25 0.32
CA LEU A 206 -16.26 16.37 -0.84
C LEU A 206 -14.79 16.38 -1.27
N CYS A 207 -13.89 16.13 -0.31
CA CYS A 207 -12.45 16.14 -0.54
C CYS A 207 -11.94 17.45 -1.15
N TYR A 208 -12.60 18.57 -0.86
CA TYR A 208 -12.22 19.95 -1.24
C TYR A 208 -12.11 20.20 -2.75
N LEU A 209 -12.69 19.35 -3.60
CA LEU A 209 -12.68 19.51 -5.06
C LEU A 209 -13.76 20.51 -5.51
N PRO A 210 -13.40 21.68 -6.10
CA PRO A 210 -14.36 22.75 -6.43
C PRO A 210 -15.56 22.30 -7.27
N LEU A 211 -15.34 21.50 -8.32
CA LEU A 211 -16.43 21.03 -9.19
C LEU A 211 -17.43 20.13 -8.44
N ALA A 212 -16.95 19.26 -7.56
CA ALA A 212 -17.80 18.40 -6.73
C ALA A 212 -18.62 19.25 -5.74
N ILE A 213 -18.00 20.27 -5.13
CA ILE A 213 -18.65 21.21 -4.20
C ILE A 213 -19.75 22.00 -4.88
N VAL A 214 -19.48 22.56 -6.07
CA VAL A 214 -20.49 23.31 -6.85
C VAL A 214 -21.64 22.41 -7.28
N GLN A 215 -21.37 21.17 -7.68
CA GLN A 215 -22.37 20.19 -8.04
C GLN A 215 -23.26 19.80 -6.86
N ALA A 216 -22.67 19.59 -5.68
CA ALA A 216 -23.40 19.36 -4.44
C ALA A 216 -24.28 20.57 -4.04
N GLY A 217 -23.69 21.79 -4.13
CA GLY A 217 -24.41 23.04 -3.85
C GLY A 217 -25.61 23.23 -4.75
N ALA A 218 -25.46 22.98 -6.05
CA ALA A 218 -26.58 23.05 -7.00
C ALA A 218 -27.70 22.03 -6.67
N PHE A 219 -27.36 20.82 -6.26
CA PHE A 219 -28.33 19.84 -5.79
C PHE A 219 -29.04 20.31 -4.51
N ILE A 220 -28.28 20.81 -3.52
CA ILE A 220 -28.84 21.32 -2.26
C ILE A 220 -29.74 22.52 -2.51
N SER A 221 -29.34 23.45 -3.35
CA SER A 221 -30.17 24.61 -3.75
C SER A 221 -31.50 24.18 -4.34
N LYS A 222 -31.51 23.17 -5.22
CA LYS A 222 -32.73 22.64 -5.86
C LYS A 222 -33.62 21.84 -4.88
N SER A 223 -33.02 21.07 -3.98
CA SER A 223 -33.73 20.15 -3.10
C SER A 223 -34.09 20.75 -1.74
N GLY A 224 -33.44 21.83 -1.31
CA GLY A 224 -33.54 22.41 0.02
C GLY A 224 -32.96 21.52 1.13
N ARG A 225 -32.16 20.49 0.79
CA ARG A 225 -31.76 19.40 1.72
C ARG A 225 -30.30 19.49 2.19
N LEU A 226 -29.89 20.61 2.77
CA LEU A 226 -28.53 20.75 3.34
C LEU A 226 -28.28 19.71 4.46
N ASN A 227 -29.17 19.60 5.43
CA ASN A 227 -29.00 18.74 6.61
C ASN A 227 -29.00 17.22 6.30
N SER A 228 -29.59 16.79 5.21
CA SER A 228 -29.69 15.37 4.84
C SER A 228 -28.82 14.99 3.65
N TYR A 229 -28.03 15.92 3.12
CA TYR A 229 -27.21 15.67 1.93
C TYR A 229 -26.17 14.56 2.17
N LEU A 230 -25.50 14.54 3.32
CA LEU A 230 -24.49 13.52 3.65
C LEU A 230 -25.08 12.11 3.65
N ALA A 231 -26.25 11.90 4.22
CA ALA A 231 -26.92 10.61 4.21
C ALA A 231 -27.32 10.18 2.78
N LEU A 232 -27.79 11.14 1.97
CA LEU A 232 -28.07 10.89 0.55
C LEU A 232 -26.81 10.60 -0.25
N TYR A 233 -25.73 11.30 0.04
CA TYR A 233 -24.44 11.09 -0.61
C TYR A 233 -23.86 9.72 -0.29
N ALA A 234 -23.89 9.29 0.96
CA ALA A 234 -23.39 7.98 1.39
C ALA A 234 -24.07 6.82 0.63
N THR A 235 -25.39 6.95 0.36
CA THR A 235 -26.17 5.88 -0.31
C THR A 235 -26.25 6.02 -1.83
N ASN A 236 -26.02 7.23 -2.39
CA ASN A 236 -26.25 7.53 -3.81
C ASN A 236 -25.10 8.30 -4.47
N LYS A 237 -23.87 8.13 -3.99
CA LYS A 237 -22.69 8.89 -4.40
C LYS A 237 -22.51 8.97 -5.92
N THR A 238 -22.47 7.80 -6.59
CA THR A 238 -22.27 7.71 -8.04
C THR A 238 -23.35 8.46 -8.80
N ARG A 239 -24.61 8.30 -8.40
CA ARG A 239 -25.74 8.99 -9.04
C ARG A 239 -25.68 10.50 -8.85
N LEU A 240 -25.32 10.98 -7.67
CA LEU A 240 -25.22 12.42 -7.39
C LEU A 240 -24.08 13.09 -8.15
N LEU A 241 -22.91 12.45 -8.25
CA LEU A 241 -21.75 12.99 -8.95
C LEU A 241 -21.80 12.83 -10.49
N SER A 242 -22.68 11.97 -11.00
CA SER A 242 -22.93 11.81 -12.45
C SER A 242 -24.08 12.65 -13.00
N GLN A 243 -24.92 13.25 -12.13
CA GLN A 243 -26.04 14.08 -12.57
C GLN A 243 -25.56 15.47 -12.98
N LYS A 244 -25.95 15.92 -14.21
CA LYS A 244 -25.79 17.32 -14.60
C LYS A 244 -26.65 18.21 -13.73
N PRO A 245 -26.14 19.29 -13.16
CA PRO A 245 -26.97 20.33 -12.55
C PRO A 245 -27.91 20.89 -13.60
N ALA A 246 -29.21 20.94 -13.33
CA ALA A 246 -30.21 21.42 -14.27
C ALA A 246 -30.06 22.93 -14.58
N GLN A 247 -29.37 23.67 -13.73
CA GLN A 247 -28.97 25.07 -13.91
C GLN A 247 -27.59 25.21 -13.27
N SER A 248 -26.52 25.15 -14.07
CA SER A 248 -25.21 25.62 -13.62
C SER A 248 -25.15 27.14 -13.87
N HIS A 249 -24.60 27.90 -12.93
CA HIS A 249 -24.33 29.32 -13.12
C HIS A 249 -23.34 29.59 -14.28
N ASP A 250 -22.71 28.53 -14.77
CA ASP A 250 -21.76 28.51 -15.89
C ASP A 250 -22.29 27.56 -16.96
N ASN A 251 -22.02 27.85 -18.22
CA ASN A 251 -22.29 26.93 -19.35
C ASN A 251 -21.42 25.65 -19.31
N TYR A 252 -20.97 25.23 -18.12
CA TYR A 252 -20.12 24.06 -17.94
C TYR A 252 -20.98 22.78 -18.09
N ALA A 253 -20.81 22.11 -19.22
CA ALA A 253 -21.62 20.94 -19.60
C ALA A 253 -21.18 19.62 -18.93
N TRP A 254 -20.10 19.64 -18.16
CA TRP A 254 -19.40 18.46 -17.66
C TRP A 254 -19.71 18.21 -16.19
N THR A 255 -19.90 16.92 -15.83
CA THR A 255 -19.94 16.47 -14.43
C THR A 255 -18.52 16.08 -13.98
N VAL A 256 -18.33 15.90 -12.67
CA VAL A 256 -17.07 15.40 -12.14
C VAL A 256 -16.65 14.10 -12.83
N TYR A 257 -17.57 13.16 -12.97
CA TYR A 257 -17.29 11.85 -13.55
C TYR A 257 -17.04 11.90 -15.06
N THR A 258 -17.77 12.71 -15.80
CA THR A 258 -17.53 12.87 -17.25
C THR A 258 -16.17 13.49 -17.55
N THR A 259 -15.72 14.41 -16.68
CA THR A 259 -14.40 15.04 -16.80
C THR A 259 -13.26 14.02 -16.69
N TRP A 260 -13.38 13.05 -15.76
CA TRP A 260 -12.36 12.03 -15.58
C TRP A 260 -12.46 10.89 -16.59
N GLN A 261 -13.68 10.57 -17.05
CA GLN A 261 -13.92 9.54 -18.07
C GLN A 261 -13.16 9.86 -19.37
N ILE A 262 -13.18 11.11 -19.79
CA ILE A 262 -12.44 11.54 -20.98
C ILE A 262 -10.93 11.29 -20.85
N SER A 263 -10.36 11.60 -19.68
CA SER A 263 -8.93 11.32 -19.40
C SER A 263 -8.65 9.84 -19.36
N PHE A 264 -9.51 9.08 -18.69
CA PHE A 264 -9.35 7.63 -18.55
C PHE A 264 -9.44 6.92 -19.91
N ASP A 265 -10.35 7.36 -20.81
CA ASP A 265 -10.53 6.75 -22.13
C ASP A 265 -9.29 6.91 -23.02
N GLN A 266 -8.49 7.96 -22.78
CA GLN A 266 -7.23 8.21 -23.51
C GLN A 266 -6.05 7.34 -23.03
N LEU A 267 -6.15 6.73 -21.84
CA LEU A 267 -5.09 5.89 -21.30
C LEU A 267 -4.95 4.59 -22.09
N SER A 268 -3.72 4.07 -22.14
CA SER A 268 -3.43 2.71 -22.60
C SER A 268 -4.15 1.67 -21.72
N GLN A 269 -4.31 0.45 -22.22
CA GLN A 269 -4.95 -0.62 -21.43
C GLN A 269 -4.15 -0.95 -20.16
N GLN A 270 -2.83 -0.90 -20.22
CA GLN A 270 -1.96 -1.09 -19.05
C GLN A 270 -2.19 -0.01 -18.00
N ALA A 271 -2.21 1.26 -18.41
CA ALA A 271 -2.45 2.39 -17.52
C ALA A 271 -3.86 2.33 -16.87
N LYS A 272 -4.89 1.94 -17.65
CA LYS A 272 -6.25 1.70 -17.15
C LYS A 272 -6.26 0.61 -16.08
N THR A 273 -5.66 -0.54 -16.37
CA THR A 273 -5.59 -1.68 -15.44
C THR A 273 -4.84 -1.28 -14.16
N PHE A 274 -3.71 -0.60 -14.28
CA PHE A 274 -2.93 -0.13 -13.12
C PHE A 274 -3.74 0.85 -12.24
N LEU A 275 -4.39 1.84 -12.84
CA LEU A 275 -5.22 2.80 -12.08
C LEU A 275 -6.41 2.11 -11.40
N GLN A 276 -7.04 1.16 -12.08
CA GLN A 276 -8.10 0.32 -11.51
C GLN A 276 -7.61 -0.50 -10.31
N LEU A 277 -6.44 -1.10 -10.41
CA LEU A 277 -5.82 -1.81 -9.30
C LEU A 277 -5.52 -0.87 -8.13
N CYS A 278 -4.93 0.30 -8.39
CA CYS A 278 -4.66 1.30 -7.36
C CYS A 278 -5.93 1.75 -6.63
N SER A 279 -7.10 1.69 -7.27
CA SER A 279 -8.37 2.04 -6.62
C SER A 279 -8.81 1.07 -5.50
N PHE A 280 -8.17 -0.09 -5.37
CA PHE A 280 -8.37 -1.05 -4.28
C PHE A 280 -7.33 -0.94 -3.16
N LEU A 281 -6.33 -0.07 -3.31
CA LEU A 281 -5.37 0.29 -2.28
C LEU A 281 -5.86 1.50 -1.48
N HIS A 282 -5.09 1.92 -0.47
CA HIS A 282 -5.28 3.26 0.08
C HIS A 282 -4.90 4.31 -0.97
N TYR A 283 -5.63 5.41 -1.04
CA TYR A 283 -5.40 6.44 -2.05
C TYR A 283 -4.06 7.20 -1.90
N GLN A 284 -3.33 6.98 -0.80
CA GLN A 284 -1.99 7.51 -0.52
C GLN A 284 -1.00 6.39 -0.27
N GLY A 285 0.29 6.67 -0.50
CA GLY A 285 1.37 5.77 -0.13
C GLY A 285 1.57 4.58 -1.07
N ILE A 286 1.17 4.68 -2.33
CA ILE A 286 1.36 3.63 -3.34
C ILE A 286 2.82 3.69 -3.82
N SER A 287 3.61 2.63 -3.60
CA SER A 287 5.02 2.55 -4.01
C SER A 287 5.25 1.60 -5.19
N GLU A 288 6.26 1.89 -6.00
CA GLU A 288 6.75 0.95 -7.03
C GLU A 288 7.22 -0.35 -6.39
N ASP A 289 7.94 -0.28 -5.27
CA ASP A 289 8.50 -1.44 -4.58
C ASP A 289 7.44 -2.47 -4.19
N MET A 290 6.22 -2.04 -3.92
CA MET A 290 5.11 -2.96 -3.65
C MET A 290 4.86 -3.90 -4.84
N PHE A 291 4.79 -3.38 -6.05
CA PHE A 291 4.54 -4.18 -7.25
C PHE A 291 5.78 -4.97 -7.66
N LYS A 292 6.96 -4.37 -7.56
CA LYS A 292 8.25 -5.01 -7.83
C LYS A 292 8.49 -6.21 -6.91
N ASN A 293 8.24 -6.06 -5.61
CA ASN A 293 8.39 -7.14 -4.64
C ASN A 293 7.38 -8.25 -4.89
N ALA A 294 6.13 -7.89 -5.23
CA ALA A 294 5.12 -8.86 -5.61
C ALA A 294 5.49 -9.62 -6.90
N ALA A 295 6.06 -8.93 -7.90
CA ALA A 295 6.56 -9.57 -9.13
C ALA A 295 7.72 -10.52 -8.86
N GLY A 296 8.58 -10.19 -7.89
CA GLY A 296 9.69 -11.03 -7.44
C GLY A 296 9.28 -12.19 -6.51
N TYR A 297 7.99 -12.28 -6.14
CA TYR A 297 7.49 -13.32 -5.23
C TYR A 297 7.71 -14.72 -5.80
N LYS A 298 8.33 -15.58 -5.02
CA LYS A 298 8.57 -16.97 -5.37
C LYS A 298 7.77 -17.90 -4.46
N PHE A 299 7.07 -18.82 -5.07
CA PHE A 299 6.18 -19.73 -4.38
C PHE A 299 6.92 -20.58 -3.34
N GLY A 300 6.41 -20.59 -2.13
CA GLY A 300 6.79 -21.48 -1.04
C GLY A 300 5.65 -22.48 -0.74
N PRO A 301 5.88 -23.45 0.14
CA PRO A 301 4.89 -24.49 0.45
C PRO A 301 3.64 -23.98 1.16
N SER A 302 3.72 -22.84 1.83
CA SER A 302 2.57 -22.14 2.45
C SER A 302 1.92 -21.12 1.53
N SER A 303 2.41 -21.02 0.27
CA SER A 303 1.85 -20.08 -0.70
C SER A 303 0.52 -20.58 -1.25
N PRO A 304 -0.38 -19.65 -1.62
CA PRO A 304 -1.57 -20.01 -2.41
C PRO A 304 -1.22 -20.79 -3.66
N SER A 305 -2.16 -21.57 -4.19
CA SER A 305 -1.93 -22.32 -5.43
C SER A 305 -1.60 -21.39 -6.60
N LYS A 306 -0.88 -21.89 -7.60
CA LYS A 306 -0.54 -21.09 -8.78
C LYS A 306 -1.78 -20.63 -9.53
N GLU A 307 -2.81 -21.47 -9.57
CA GLU A 307 -4.11 -21.12 -10.16
C GLU A 307 -4.79 -19.96 -9.43
N GLU A 308 -4.70 -19.92 -8.12
CA GLU A 308 -5.25 -18.81 -7.32
C GLU A 308 -4.50 -17.49 -7.51
N LEU A 309 -3.22 -17.53 -7.89
CA LEU A 309 -2.39 -16.35 -8.12
C LEU A 309 -2.26 -15.98 -9.61
N GLN A 310 -2.96 -16.69 -10.52
CA GLN A 310 -2.82 -16.47 -11.96
C GLN A 310 -3.10 -15.02 -12.37
N MET A 311 -4.23 -14.46 -11.93
CA MET A 311 -4.61 -13.08 -12.26
C MET A 311 -3.60 -12.03 -11.70
N PRO A 312 -3.13 -12.08 -10.44
CA PRO A 312 -2.04 -11.24 -9.97
C PRO A 312 -0.76 -11.34 -10.79
N LEU A 313 -0.36 -12.55 -11.15
CA LEU A 313 0.85 -12.79 -11.94
C LEU A 313 0.72 -12.27 -13.37
N ASP A 314 -0.44 -12.43 -14.00
CA ASP A 314 -0.71 -11.91 -15.35
C ASP A 314 -0.64 -10.37 -15.36
N VAL A 315 -1.16 -9.73 -14.31
CA VAL A 315 -1.06 -8.26 -14.16
C VAL A 315 0.38 -7.82 -13.96
N LEU A 316 1.12 -8.46 -13.05
CA LEU A 316 2.50 -8.10 -12.74
C LEU A 316 3.45 -8.37 -13.92
N SER A 317 3.17 -9.41 -14.73
CA SER A 317 3.94 -9.71 -15.92
C SER A 317 3.95 -8.60 -16.97
N GLN A 318 2.94 -7.72 -16.96
CA GLN A 318 2.87 -6.56 -17.85
C GLN A 318 3.97 -5.51 -17.55
N PHE A 319 4.59 -5.58 -16.37
CA PHE A 319 5.69 -4.71 -15.94
C PHE A 319 7.04 -5.47 -15.90
N SER A 320 7.16 -6.57 -16.64
CA SER A 320 8.37 -7.39 -16.68
C SER A 320 9.02 -7.32 -18.05
N ASP A 321 10.36 -7.41 -18.07
CA ASP A 321 11.16 -7.53 -19.30
C ASP A 321 10.98 -8.91 -19.97
N SER A 322 11.61 -9.10 -21.11
CA SER A 322 11.58 -10.38 -21.86
C SER A 322 12.18 -11.56 -21.09
N SER A 323 12.92 -11.31 -20.01
CA SER A 323 13.50 -12.30 -19.10
C SER A 323 12.63 -12.57 -17.87
N GLY A 324 11.49 -11.87 -17.74
CA GLY A 324 10.57 -11.99 -16.60
C GLY A 324 11.01 -11.21 -15.36
N ASN A 325 12.00 -10.32 -15.47
CA ASN A 325 12.39 -9.44 -14.37
C ASN A 325 11.59 -8.14 -14.42
N TRP A 326 11.42 -7.50 -13.25
CA TRP A 326 10.77 -6.21 -13.15
C TRP A 326 11.47 -5.16 -14.04
N ASP A 327 10.68 -4.45 -14.85
CA ASP A 327 11.14 -3.38 -15.73
C ASP A 327 10.72 -2.00 -15.17
N PRO A 328 11.63 -1.26 -14.51
CA PRO A 328 11.32 0.06 -13.97
C PRO A 328 10.94 1.09 -15.04
N LEU A 329 11.44 0.94 -16.29
CA LEU A 329 11.11 1.88 -17.37
C LEU A 329 9.66 1.69 -17.82
N CYS A 330 9.21 0.45 -17.97
CA CYS A 330 7.80 0.15 -18.29
C CYS A 330 6.86 0.69 -17.19
N PHE A 331 7.22 0.53 -15.90
CA PHE A 331 6.43 1.08 -14.80
C PHE A 331 6.41 2.61 -14.81
N MET A 332 7.55 3.24 -15.09
CA MET A 332 7.68 4.70 -15.19
C MET A 332 6.85 5.24 -16.37
N ASP A 333 6.84 4.58 -17.51
CA ASP A 333 6.06 4.98 -18.69
C ASP A 333 4.55 4.96 -18.37
N VAL A 334 4.05 3.86 -17.78
CA VAL A 334 2.65 3.72 -17.38
C VAL A 334 2.24 4.78 -16.34
N THR A 335 3.05 4.99 -15.31
CA THR A 335 2.75 5.99 -14.27
C THR A 335 2.87 7.42 -14.82
N SER A 336 3.80 7.71 -15.74
CA SER A 336 3.92 8.99 -16.40
C SER A 336 2.73 9.29 -17.30
N GLU A 337 2.22 8.29 -18.03
CA GLU A 337 1.00 8.41 -18.82
C GLU A 337 -0.20 8.81 -17.93
N ILE A 338 -0.40 8.17 -16.78
CA ILE A 338 -1.50 8.50 -15.88
C ILE A 338 -1.31 9.88 -15.24
N ARG A 339 -0.07 10.27 -14.91
CA ARG A 339 0.29 11.58 -14.37
C ARG A 339 0.03 12.70 -15.38
N ALA A 340 0.23 12.45 -16.68
CA ALA A 340 -0.04 13.44 -17.74
C ALA A 340 -1.51 13.92 -17.74
N TYR A 341 -2.42 13.13 -17.19
CA TYR A 341 -3.83 13.51 -17.00
C TYR A 341 -4.17 13.90 -15.55
N SER A 342 -3.18 14.06 -14.67
CA SER A 342 -3.33 14.38 -13.24
C SER A 342 -4.24 13.41 -12.47
N LEU A 343 -4.38 12.15 -12.89
CA LEU A 343 -5.17 11.14 -12.20
C LEU A 343 -4.41 10.52 -11.03
N ILE A 344 -3.07 10.58 -11.06
CA ILE A 344 -2.19 10.26 -9.93
C ILE A 344 -1.20 11.40 -9.70
N THR A 345 -0.74 11.55 -8.46
CA THR A 345 0.30 12.51 -8.06
C THR A 345 1.52 11.76 -7.56
N PHE A 346 2.71 12.19 -7.95
CA PHE A 346 3.98 11.62 -7.49
C PHE A 346 4.64 12.55 -6.46
N HIS A 347 5.00 12.00 -5.31
CA HIS A 347 5.67 12.67 -4.20
C HIS A 347 7.17 12.29 -4.22
N SER A 348 7.99 13.14 -4.82
CA SER A 348 9.41 12.84 -5.08
C SER A 348 10.25 12.64 -3.82
N GLU A 349 9.93 13.32 -2.72
CA GLU A 349 10.66 13.17 -1.45
C GLU A 349 10.49 11.78 -0.81
N GLN A 350 9.33 11.15 -1.04
CA GLN A 350 8.98 9.85 -0.45
C GLN A 350 9.01 8.71 -1.47
N ASN A 351 9.17 9.02 -2.77
CA ASN A 351 9.06 8.08 -3.88
C ASN A 351 7.72 7.32 -3.91
N LEU A 352 6.62 8.03 -3.61
CA LEU A 352 5.27 7.47 -3.50
C LEU A 352 4.31 8.13 -4.47
N PHE A 353 3.27 7.37 -4.85
CA PHE A 353 2.14 7.87 -5.61
C PHE A 353 0.90 8.03 -4.73
N SER A 354 0.05 8.98 -5.08
CA SER A 354 -1.28 9.12 -4.50
C SER A 354 -2.33 9.33 -5.60
N VAL A 355 -3.55 8.90 -5.32
CA VAL A 355 -4.74 9.11 -6.17
C VAL A 355 -5.68 10.03 -5.41
N HIS A 356 -6.24 11.05 -6.07
CA HIS A 356 -7.25 11.88 -5.40
C HIS A 356 -8.44 11.02 -4.91
N PRO A 357 -8.94 11.18 -3.66
CA PRO A 357 -9.94 10.26 -3.10
C PRO A 357 -11.20 10.08 -3.96
N LEU A 358 -11.70 11.14 -4.59
CA LEU A 358 -12.86 11.04 -5.47
C LEU A 358 -12.54 10.34 -6.79
N VAL A 359 -11.33 10.49 -7.36
CA VAL A 359 -10.87 9.72 -8.55
C VAL A 359 -10.76 8.25 -8.20
N HIS A 360 -10.20 7.95 -7.04
CA HIS A 360 -10.06 6.62 -6.50
C HIS A 360 -11.43 5.93 -6.38
N ASP A 361 -12.42 6.59 -5.76
CA ASP A 361 -13.77 6.07 -5.63
C ASP A 361 -14.50 5.94 -6.97
N TRP A 362 -14.31 6.91 -7.87
CA TRP A 362 -14.88 6.85 -9.21
C TRP A 362 -14.31 5.68 -10.02
N THR A 363 -12.99 5.51 -10.05
CA THR A 363 -12.33 4.41 -10.75
C THR A 363 -12.82 3.07 -10.22
N ARG A 364 -12.96 2.94 -8.90
CA ARG A 364 -13.48 1.74 -8.23
C ARG A 364 -14.92 1.45 -8.63
N SER A 365 -15.78 2.47 -8.71
CA SER A 365 -17.20 2.30 -9.08
C SER A 365 -17.41 1.86 -10.53
N GLY A 366 -16.42 2.10 -11.40
CA GLY A 366 -16.43 1.70 -12.82
C GLY A 366 -15.95 0.26 -13.06
N VAL A 367 -15.38 -0.39 -12.04
CA VAL A 367 -14.91 -1.77 -12.13
C VAL A 367 -16.03 -2.71 -11.68
N SER A 368 -16.57 -3.52 -12.59
CA SER A 368 -17.36 -4.68 -12.18
C SER A 368 -16.46 -5.63 -11.38
N ASP A 369 -16.96 -6.18 -10.27
CA ASP A 369 -16.19 -6.94 -9.24
C ASP A 369 -15.55 -8.25 -9.76
N GLY A 370 -14.97 -8.23 -10.95
CA GLY A 370 -14.36 -9.37 -11.65
C GLY A 370 -13.02 -9.86 -11.05
N GLY A 371 -12.88 -9.84 -9.72
CA GLY A 371 -11.68 -10.39 -9.06
C GLY A 371 -10.53 -9.40 -8.84
N TYR A 372 -10.61 -8.15 -9.31
CA TYR A 372 -9.54 -7.14 -9.13
C TYR A 372 -9.21 -6.88 -7.68
N HIS A 373 -10.22 -6.81 -6.81
CA HIS A 373 -10.01 -6.65 -5.38
C HIS A 373 -9.22 -7.83 -4.78
N HIS A 374 -9.60 -9.05 -5.14
CA HIS A 374 -8.92 -10.26 -4.70
C HIS A 374 -7.47 -10.32 -5.25
N CYS A 375 -7.30 -9.88 -6.49
CA CYS A 375 -5.99 -9.69 -7.12
C CYS A 375 -5.11 -8.75 -6.29
N MET A 376 -5.63 -7.60 -5.85
CA MET A 376 -4.84 -6.62 -5.09
C MET A 376 -4.48 -7.07 -3.68
N VAL A 377 -5.39 -7.78 -2.99
CA VAL A 377 -5.06 -8.41 -1.69
C VAL A 377 -3.89 -9.38 -1.85
N LYS A 378 -3.89 -10.17 -2.92
CA LYS A 378 -2.81 -11.12 -3.21
C LYS A 378 -1.51 -10.43 -3.60
N ILE A 379 -1.56 -9.37 -4.43
CA ILE A 379 -0.39 -8.55 -4.77
C ILE A 379 0.21 -7.93 -3.48
N ALA A 380 -0.63 -7.36 -2.62
CA ALA A 380 -0.18 -6.83 -1.34
C ALA A 380 0.46 -7.92 -0.47
N GLY A 381 -0.16 -9.10 -0.37
CA GLY A 381 0.38 -10.24 0.36
C GLY A 381 1.72 -10.74 -0.20
N MET A 382 1.85 -10.86 -1.52
CA MET A 382 3.10 -11.24 -2.18
C MET A 382 4.21 -10.19 -1.97
N SER A 383 3.86 -8.91 -2.01
CA SER A 383 4.79 -7.82 -1.74
C SER A 383 5.33 -7.88 -0.30
N LEU A 384 4.44 -8.13 0.66
CA LEU A 384 4.76 -8.12 2.09
C LEU A 384 5.56 -9.32 2.54
N ALA A 385 5.42 -10.47 1.88
CA ALA A 385 6.23 -11.65 2.16
C ALA A 385 7.74 -11.44 1.94
N GLY A 386 8.14 -10.34 1.30
CA GLY A 386 9.53 -9.94 1.06
C GLY A 386 10.00 -8.68 1.77
N LEU A 387 9.14 -7.99 2.55
CA LEU A 387 9.44 -6.68 3.14
C LEU A 387 9.75 -6.73 4.65
N SER A 388 10.50 -5.74 5.11
CA SER A 388 10.85 -5.54 6.51
C SER A 388 9.77 -4.79 7.30
N ASP A 389 9.84 -4.92 8.63
CA ASP A 389 8.93 -4.47 9.70
C ASP A 389 8.44 -3.00 9.70
N THR A 390 8.92 -2.15 8.82
CA THR A 390 8.72 -0.69 8.90
C THR A 390 7.62 -0.16 7.98
N ASP A 391 6.90 -1.02 7.24
CA ASP A 391 5.99 -0.53 6.22
C ASP A 391 4.58 -0.21 6.76
N LEU A 392 4.45 1.05 7.24
CA LEU A 392 3.16 1.68 7.57
C LEU A 392 2.16 1.57 6.40
N THR A 393 2.68 1.52 5.18
CA THR A 393 1.96 1.38 3.91
C THR A 393 1.19 0.06 3.82
N ALA A 394 1.80 -1.03 4.24
CA ALA A 394 1.17 -2.35 4.21
C ALA A 394 -0.05 -2.45 5.13
N LYS A 395 0.06 -1.90 6.33
CA LYS A 395 -1.06 -1.85 7.29
C LYS A 395 -2.22 -0.99 6.77
N GLN A 396 -1.91 0.17 6.19
CA GLN A 396 -2.91 1.08 5.59
C GLN A 396 -3.60 0.45 4.38
N LEU A 397 -2.84 -0.27 3.53
CA LEU A 397 -3.37 -1.01 2.39
C LEU A 397 -4.42 -2.03 2.81
N LEU A 398 -4.10 -2.84 3.82
CA LEU A 398 -4.97 -3.91 4.32
C LEU A 398 -6.24 -3.38 4.99
N GLN A 399 -6.11 -2.32 5.77
CA GLN A 399 -7.25 -1.68 6.40
C GLN A 399 -8.23 -1.12 5.36
N GLY A 400 -7.74 -0.42 4.33
CA GLY A 400 -8.58 0.13 3.26
C GLY A 400 -9.33 -0.94 2.46
N VAL A 401 -8.68 -2.07 2.18
CA VAL A 401 -9.29 -3.22 1.48
C VAL A 401 -10.41 -3.85 2.32
N LEU A 402 -10.14 -4.08 3.60
CA LEU A 402 -11.08 -4.73 4.51
C LEU A 402 -12.30 -3.84 4.81
N GLU A 403 -12.06 -2.55 5.11
CA GLU A 403 -13.13 -1.57 5.34
C GLU A 403 -14.07 -1.44 4.12
N HIS A 404 -13.50 -1.43 2.93
CA HIS A 404 -14.33 -1.35 1.73
C HIS A 404 -15.25 -2.55 1.59
N ARG A 405 -14.77 -3.80 1.77
CA ARG A 405 -15.64 -4.98 1.68
C ARG A 405 -16.68 -5.01 2.77
N LYS A 406 -16.33 -4.63 3.98
CA LYS A 406 -17.29 -4.49 5.06
C LYS A 406 -18.41 -3.51 4.71
N ASN A 407 -18.04 -2.36 4.12
CA ASN A 407 -19.01 -1.32 3.75
C ASN A 407 -19.87 -1.67 2.53
N THR A 408 -19.38 -2.49 1.59
CA THR A 408 -20.09 -2.82 0.35
C THR A 408 -20.88 -4.10 0.42
N LEU A 409 -20.35 -5.13 1.04
CA LEU A 409 -20.94 -6.47 1.07
C LEU A 409 -21.43 -6.86 2.47
N GLY A 410 -20.97 -6.13 3.49
CA GLY A 410 -21.20 -6.46 4.89
C GLY A 410 -20.12 -7.37 5.49
N ASP A 411 -20.09 -7.39 6.82
CA ASP A 411 -19.06 -8.10 7.62
C ASP A 411 -19.14 -9.63 7.49
N ASP A 412 -20.32 -10.16 7.16
CA ASP A 412 -20.59 -11.61 7.13
C ASP A 412 -20.64 -12.18 5.71
N HIS A 413 -20.40 -11.36 4.70
CA HIS A 413 -20.39 -11.84 3.32
C HIS A 413 -19.19 -12.79 3.08
N PRO A 414 -19.36 -13.96 2.40
CA PRO A 414 -18.28 -14.94 2.17
C PRO A 414 -16.99 -14.32 1.63
N GLU A 415 -17.10 -13.40 0.67
CA GLU A 415 -15.96 -12.70 0.08
C GLU A 415 -15.26 -11.75 1.06
N THR A 416 -15.98 -11.14 2.01
CA THR A 416 -15.39 -10.33 3.08
C THR A 416 -14.61 -11.23 4.03
N LEU A 417 -15.19 -12.38 4.40
CA LEU A 417 -14.55 -13.37 5.28
C LEU A 417 -13.30 -13.97 4.62
N LYS A 418 -13.33 -14.20 3.32
CA LYS A 418 -12.17 -14.65 2.55
C LYS A 418 -11.05 -13.59 2.51
N ALA A 419 -11.40 -12.32 2.38
CA ALA A 419 -10.42 -11.24 2.48
C ALA A 419 -9.80 -11.16 3.88
N MET A 420 -10.61 -11.30 4.94
CA MET A 420 -10.13 -11.34 6.33
C MET A 420 -9.16 -12.51 6.57
N HIS A 421 -9.43 -13.69 6.02
CA HIS A 421 -8.53 -14.84 6.07
C HIS A 421 -7.13 -14.51 5.48
N TRP A 422 -7.09 -13.83 4.33
CA TRP A 422 -5.81 -13.39 3.75
C TRP A 422 -5.08 -12.35 4.60
N VAL A 423 -5.82 -11.48 5.28
CA VAL A 423 -5.22 -10.52 6.23
C VAL A 423 -4.58 -11.25 7.42
N VAL A 424 -5.18 -12.35 7.91
CA VAL A 424 -4.57 -13.20 8.94
C VAL A 424 -3.24 -13.75 8.47
N TRP A 425 -3.19 -14.33 7.26
CA TRP A 425 -1.97 -14.85 6.67
C TRP A 425 -0.88 -13.78 6.51
N ILE A 426 -1.27 -12.52 6.16
CA ILE A 426 -0.34 -11.41 6.05
C ILE A 426 0.20 -10.99 7.43
N TYR A 427 -0.66 -10.88 8.45
CA TYR A 427 -0.21 -10.60 9.81
C TYR A 427 0.76 -11.66 10.35
N GLU A 428 0.53 -12.92 10.02
CA GLU A 428 1.44 -14.02 10.33
C GLU A 428 2.82 -13.80 9.69
N ASN A 429 2.89 -13.52 8.38
CA ASN A 429 4.16 -13.27 7.68
C ASN A 429 4.89 -12.01 8.15
N LEU A 430 4.16 -11.03 8.69
CA LEU A 430 4.73 -9.83 9.33
C LEU A 430 5.17 -10.06 10.79
N GLY A 431 4.98 -11.25 11.33
CA GLY A 431 5.26 -11.55 12.73
C GLY A 431 4.28 -10.91 13.73
N LYS A 432 3.15 -10.36 13.26
CA LYS A 432 2.08 -9.76 14.09
C LYS A 432 1.12 -10.82 14.56
N LEU A 433 1.62 -11.71 15.40
CA LEU A 433 0.93 -12.95 15.77
C LEU A 433 -0.32 -12.71 16.64
N GLN A 434 -0.36 -11.67 17.47
CA GLN A 434 -1.53 -11.33 18.27
C GLN A 434 -2.69 -10.83 17.40
N GLU A 435 -2.40 -9.93 16.47
CA GLU A 435 -3.40 -9.43 15.52
C GLU A 435 -3.88 -10.53 14.59
N ALA A 436 -2.98 -11.45 14.20
CA ALA A 436 -3.33 -12.65 13.44
C ALA A 436 -4.27 -13.57 14.22
N GLU A 437 -4.05 -13.78 15.52
CA GLU A 437 -4.92 -14.57 16.38
C GLU A 437 -6.30 -13.93 16.52
N GLU A 438 -6.38 -12.65 16.90
CA GLU A 438 -7.65 -11.95 17.13
C GLU A 438 -8.54 -12.00 15.87
N LEU A 439 -7.95 -11.65 14.72
CA LEU A 439 -8.67 -11.67 13.46
C LEU A 439 -8.99 -13.10 13.02
N GLY A 440 -8.07 -14.05 13.20
CA GLY A 440 -8.25 -15.45 12.85
C GLY A 440 -9.41 -16.12 13.61
N ARG A 441 -9.51 -15.88 14.92
CA ARG A 441 -10.66 -16.33 15.72
C ARG A 441 -11.99 -15.76 15.22
N LEU A 442 -12.00 -14.47 14.88
CA LEU A 442 -13.20 -13.81 14.35
C LEU A 442 -13.60 -14.43 13.01
N VAL A 443 -12.64 -14.63 12.10
CA VAL A 443 -12.88 -15.22 10.78
C VAL A 443 -13.44 -16.64 10.90
N VAL A 444 -12.78 -17.50 11.66
CA VAL A 444 -13.22 -18.90 11.87
C VAL A 444 -14.63 -18.95 12.45
N LYS A 445 -14.94 -18.09 13.44
CA LYS A 445 -16.28 -18.02 14.03
C LYS A 445 -17.31 -17.63 12.97
N LYS A 446 -17.10 -16.52 12.26
CA LYS A 446 -18.04 -16.02 11.25
C LYS A 446 -18.19 -16.98 10.07
N GLN A 447 -17.12 -17.60 9.58
CA GLN A 447 -17.21 -18.59 8.51
C GLN A 447 -17.96 -19.84 8.96
N ARG A 448 -17.78 -20.30 10.21
CA ARG A 448 -18.55 -21.40 10.77
C ARG A 448 -20.04 -21.08 10.82
N ASP A 449 -20.41 -19.86 11.22
CA ASP A 449 -21.79 -19.40 11.32
C ASP A 449 -22.45 -19.23 9.93
N VAL A 450 -21.71 -18.78 8.91
CA VAL A 450 -22.24 -18.45 7.57
C VAL A 450 -22.12 -19.60 6.58
N LEU A 451 -20.95 -20.27 6.54
CA LEU A 451 -20.64 -21.32 5.55
C LEU A 451 -20.79 -22.74 6.11
N GLY A 452 -20.73 -22.87 7.43
CA GLY A 452 -20.71 -24.14 8.12
C GLY A 452 -19.32 -24.65 8.46
N GLU A 453 -19.26 -25.60 9.40
CA GLU A 453 -18.02 -26.13 9.98
C GLU A 453 -17.16 -26.93 8.97
N HIS A 454 -17.81 -27.52 7.96
CA HIS A 454 -17.15 -28.40 6.99
C HIS A 454 -16.84 -27.70 5.64
N HIS A 455 -17.12 -26.39 5.53
CA HIS A 455 -16.81 -25.66 4.31
C HIS A 455 -15.30 -25.54 4.10
N PRO A 456 -14.78 -25.70 2.88
CA PRO A 456 -13.33 -25.59 2.61
C PRO A 456 -12.69 -24.32 3.21
N ASP A 457 -13.28 -23.14 2.97
CA ASP A 457 -12.76 -21.88 3.50
C ASP A 457 -12.73 -21.85 5.05
N THR A 458 -13.71 -22.50 5.73
CA THR A 458 -13.73 -22.61 7.18
C THR A 458 -12.59 -23.51 7.68
N LEU A 459 -12.35 -24.61 6.99
CA LEU A 459 -11.25 -25.55 7.31
C LEU A 459 -9.90 -24.92 7.07
N ASP A 460 -9.73 -24.13 6.00
CA ASP A 460 -8.51 -23.40 5.68
C ASP A 460 -8.19 -22.35 6.76
N SER A 461 -9.18 -21.55 7.14
CA SER A 461 -9.01 -20.54 8.18
C SER A 461 -8.75 -21.18 9.56
N THR A 462 -9.35 -22.34 9.85
CA THR A 462 -9.08 -23.09 11.08
C THR A 462 -7.66 -23.65 11.09
N GLY A 463 -7.17 -24.16 9.95
CA GLY A 463 -5.78 -24.61 9.79
C GLY A 463 -4.76 -23.49 9.96
N ASN A 464 -5.04 -22.30 9.41
CA ASN A 464 -4.19 -21.12 9.60
C ASN A 464 -4.19 -20.66 11.05
N LEU A 465 -5.35 -20.64 11.72
CA LEU A 465 -5.42 -20.31 13.15
C LEU A 465 -4.62 -21.29 14.00
N ALA A 466 -4.66 -22.59 13.67
CA ALA A 466 -3.85 -23.61 14.33
C ALA A 466 -2.35 -23.33 14.14
N PHE A 467 -1.94 -22.89 12.95
CA PHE A 467 -0.56 -22.52 12.69
C PHE A 467 -0.15 -21.26 13.49
N VAL A 468 -1.00 -20.23 13.55
CA VAL A 468 -0.78 -19.04 14.40
C VAL A 468 -0.63 -19.46 15.87
N PHE A 469 -1.44 -20.39 16.37
CA PHE A 469 -1.29 -20.92 17.73
C PHE A 469 0.04 -21.66 17.93
N THR A 470 0.51 -22.41 16.94
CA THR A 470 1.82 -23.06 16.99
C THR A 470 2.93 -22.00 17.11
N GLN A 471 2.87 -20.92 16.32
CA GLN A 471 3.83 -19.82 16.39
C GLN A 471 3.76 -19.05 17.73
N LEU A 472 2.59 -18.93 18.34
CA LEU A 472 2.39 -18.33 19.66
C LEU A 472 2.76 -19.25 20.83
N GLY A 473 3.14 -20.52 20.56
CA GLY A 473 3.45 -21.51 21.58
C GLY A 473 2.21 -22.12 22.28
N ARG A 474 1.01 -21.88 21.76
CA ARG A 474 -0.26 -22.44 22.26
C ARG A 474 -0.49 -23.84 21.67
N LEU A 475 0.46 -24.73 21.91
CA LEU A 475 0.61 -25.98 21.17
C LEU A 475 -0.55 -26.98 21.35
N ARG A 476 -1.20 -26.99 22.51
CA ARG A 476 -2.37 -27.88 22.75
C ARG A 476 -3.58 -27.44 21.92
N GLU A 477 -3.86 -26.16 21.89
CA GLU A 477 -4.96 -25.62 21.07
C GLU A 477 -4.69 -25.81 19.56
N ALA A 478 -3.44 -25.65 19.14
CA ALA A 478 -3.02 -25.95 17.77
C ALA A 478 -3.23 -27.44 17.42
N GLU A 479 -2.88 -28.35 18.32
CA GLU A 479 -3.10 -29.79 18.15
C GLU A 479 -4.58 -30.11 17.98
N GLU A 480 -5.44 -29.61 18.87
CA GLU A 480 -6.89 -29.85 18.81
C GLU A 480 -7.50 -29.41 17.48
N LEU A 481 -7.15 -28.22 17.03
CA LEU A 481 -7.63 -27.68 15.75
C LEU A 481 -7.10 -28.48 14.55
N ASN A 482 -5.81 -28.79 14.52
CA ASN A 482 -5.22 -29.58 13.44
C ASN A 482 -5.83 -31.00 13.35
N ILE A 483 -6.09 -31.68 14.49
CA ILE A 483 -6.74 -33.00 14.52
C ILE A 483 -8.17 -32.89 13.98
N ALA A 484 -8.94 -31.88 14.39
CA ALA A 484 -10.30 -31.69 13.93
C ALA A 484 -10.36 -31.45 12.41
N VAL A 485 -9.51 -30.54 11.89
CA VAL A 485 -9.40 -30.26 10.45
C VAL A 485 -8.95 -31.50 9.67
N LEU A 486 -7.93 -32.22 10.17
CA LEU A 486 -7.42 -33.43 9.53
C LEU A 486 -8.49 -34.53 9.43
N LYS A 487 -9.25 -34.75 10.48
CA LYS A 487 -10.35 -35.73 10.48
C LYS A 487 -11.40 -35.39 9.43
N THR A 488 -11.77 -34.12 9.36
CA THR A 488 -12.77 -33.63 8.40
C THR A 488 -12.26 -33.72 6.96
N ARG A 489 -11.03 -33.25 6.68
CA ARG A 489 -10.41 -33.30 5.34
C ARG A 489 -10.19 -34.74 4.86
N ARG A 490 -9.75 -35.66 5.74
CA ARG A 490 -9.65 -37.07 5.38
C ARG A 490 -10.99 -37.66 4.93
N HIS A 491 -12.07 -37.30 5.61
CA HIS A 491 -13.42 -37.77 5.28
C HIS A 491 -13.95 -37.21 3.98
N ILE A 492 -13.75 -35.89 3.71
CA ILE A 492 -14.35 -35.20 2.56
C ILE A 492 -13.46 -35.33 1.31
N LEU A 493 -12.16 -35.12 1.45
CA LEU A 493 -11.20 -35.02 0.35
C LEU A 493 -10.37 -36.30 0.13
N GLY A 494 -10.29 -37.15 1.15
CA GLY A 494 -9.47 -38.35 1.16
C GLY A 494 -8.03 -38.09 1.64
N GLU A 495 -7.31 -39.20 1.88
CA GLU A 495 -5.98 -39.19 2.52
C GLU A 495 -4.84 -38.64 1.64
N ASN A 496 -5.00 -38.64 0.32
CA ASN A 496 -3.96 -38.21 -0.61
C ASN A 496 -4.18 -36.80 -1.16
N HIS A 497 -5.26 -36.13 -0.75
CA HIS A 497 -5.56 -34.78 -1.23
C HIS A 497 -4.50 -33.77 -0.74
N PRO A 498 -4.03 -32.85 -1.57
CA PRO A 498 -3.00 -31.86 -1.19
C PRO A 498 -3.29 -31.17 0.14
N GLU A 499 -4.52 -30.69 0.34
CA GLU A 499 -4.93 -30.01 1.58
C GLU A 499 -4.90 -30.93 2.82
N THR A 500 -5.20 -32.23 2.66
CA THR A 500 -5.06 -33.22 3.73
C THR A 500 -3.59 -33.39 4.11
N LEU A 501 -2.70 -33.45 3.12
CA LEU A 501 -1.25 -33.56 3.33
C LEU A 501 -0.64 -32.30 3.95
N VAL A 502 -1.17 -31.11 3.64
CA VAL A 502 -0.78 -29.85 4.31
C VAL A 502 -1.17 -29.92 5.79
N THR A 503 -2.40 -30.33 6.12
CA THR A 503 -2.83 -30.45 7.52
C THR A 503 -2.00 -31.45 8.29
N MET A 504 -1.65 -32.60 7.68
CA MET A 504 -0.75 -33.59 8.29
C MET A 504 0.64 -32.98 8.56
N SER A 505 1.17 -32.19 7.64
CA SER A 505 2.45 -31.50 7.83
C SER A 505 2.39 -30.49 8.99
N ASN A 506 1.31 -29.71 9.10
CA ASN A 506 1.12 -28.75 10.18
C ASN A 506 0.99 -29.47 11.55
N LEU A 507 0.27 -30.59 11.59
CA LEU A 507 0.17 -31.41 12.81
C LEU A 507 1.54 -32.01 13.20
N ALA A 508 2.34 -32.45 12.24
CA ALA A 508 3.70 -32.94 12.49
C ALA A 508 4.61 -31.85 13.07
N VAL A 509 4.49 -30.60 12.59
CA VAL A 509 5.20 -29.44 13.17
C VAL A 509 4.73 -29.23 14.62
N THR A 510 3.42 -29.23 14.87
CA THR A 510 2.86 -29.08 16.22
C THR A 510 3.36 -30.21 17.16
N TYR A 511 3.44 -31.44 16.68
CA TYR A 511 4.00 -32.57 17.47
C TYR A 511 5.50 -32.38 17.74
N SER A 512 6.26 -31.86 16.77
CA SER A 512 7.69 -31.58 16.99
C SER A 512 7.88 -30.52 18.08
N GLU A 513 7.07 -29.44 18.05
CA GLU A 513 7.11 -28.38 19.07
C GLU A 513 6.59 -28.86 20.44
N LEU A 514 5.72 -29.89 20.49
CA LEU A 514 5.31 -30.54 21.72
C LEU A 514 6.34 -31.54 22.25
N GLY A 515 7.43 -31.81 21.50
CA GLY A 515 8.42 -32.85 21.88
C GLY A 515 8.01 -34.29 21.54
N ARG A 516 6.87 -34.49 20.86
CA ARG A 516 6.37 -35.84 20.42
C ARG A 516 7.01 -36.23 19.08
N LEU A 517 8.33 -36.39 19.11
CA LEU A 517 9.17 -36.49 17.91
C LEU A 517 8.92 -37.75 17.08
N GLN A 518 8.56 -38.89 17.71
CA GLN A 518 8.26 -40.13 17.01
C GLN A 518 6.96 -40.03 16.20
N GLU A 519 5.94 -39.37 16.74
CA GLU A 519 4.68 -39.12 16.04
C GLU A 519 4.85 -38.13 14.90
N ALA A 520 5.67 -37.10 15.12
CA ALA A 520 6.06 -36.14 14.07
C ALA A 520 6.82 -36.85 12.93
N GLU A 521 7.75 -37.75 13.24
CA GLU A 521 8.48 -38.55 12.24
C GLU A 521 7.53 -39.40 11.40
N ALA A 522 6.62 -40.13 12.04
CA ALA A 522 5.66 -40.98 11.36
C ALA A 522 4.80 -40.19 10.35
N LEU A 523 4.26 -39.05 10.77
CA LEU A 523 3.47 -38.19 9.87
C LEU A 523 4.32 -37.59 8.75
N ASN A 524 5.53 -37.11 9.03
CA ASN A 524 6.41 -36.52 8.02
C ASN A 524 6.86 -37.57 6.99
N LEU A 525 7.14 -38.79 7.38
CA LEU A 525 7.45 -39.91 6.45
C LEU A 525 6.25 -40.27 5.59
N GLU A 526 5.06 -40.36 6.14
CA GLU A 526 3.83 -40.63 5.40
C GLU A 526 3.55 -39.56 4.35
N VAL A 527 3.62 -38.27 4.74
CA VAL A 527 3.43 -37.15 3.83
C VAL A 527 4.48 -37.13 2.74
N LEU A 528 5.75 -37.33 3.07
CA LEU A 528 6.85 -37.36 2.09
C LEU A 528 6.67 -38.50 1.08
N GLU A 529 6.28 -39.68 1.51
CA GLU A 529 6.02 -40.82 0.63
C GLU A 529 4.87 -40.52 -0.33
N LYS A 530 3.75 -39.98 0.18
CA LYS A 530 2.59 -39.62 -0.64
C LYS A 530 2.93 -38.53 -1.65
N ARG A 531 3.64 -37.46 -1.23
CA ARG A 531 4.07 -36.38 -2.12
C ARG A 531 5.06 -36.87 -3.20
N ARG A 532 6.01 -37.76 -2.88
CA ARG A 532 6.93 -38.35 -3.86
C ARG A 532 6.24 -39.20 -4.92
N LYS A 533 5.09 -39.81 -4.59
CA LYS A 533 4.30 -40.60 -5.55
C LYS A 533 3.50 -39.70 -6.52
N THR A 534 3.10 -38.52 -6.08
CA THR A 534 2.20 -37.64 -6.83
C THR A 534 2.91 -36.46 -7.47
N LEU A 535 4.02 -36.01 -6.89
CA LEU A 535 4.75 -34.80 -7.29
C LEU A 535 6.22 -35.13 -7.63
N ALA A 536 6.86 -34.26 -8.38
CA ALA A 536 8.29 -34.40 -8.68
C ALA A 536 9.16 -34.23 -7.40
N HIS A 537 10.38 -34.80 -7.43
CA HIS A 537 11.32 -34.73 -6.30
C HIS A 537 11.73 -33.28 -5.94
N ASN A 538 11.73 -32.39 -6.93
CA ASN A 538 12.06 -30.97 -6.78
C ASN A 538 10.82 -30.07 -6.55
N HIS A 539 9.62 -30.67 -6.45
CA HIS A 539 8.42 -29.89 -6.19
C HIS A 539 8.51 -29.18 -4.80
N PRO A 540 8.09 -27.91 -4.68
CA PRO A 540 8.17 -27.15 -3.44
C PRO A 540 7.63 -27.92 -2.22
N ASP A 541 6.48 -28.57 -2.35
CA ASP A 541 5.86 -29.32 -1.26
C ASP A 541 6.66 -30.57 -0.86
N THR A 542 7.31 -31.22 -1.81
CA THR A 542 8.20 -32.36 -1.53
C THR A 542 9.42 -31.87 -0.75
N LEU A 543 10.02 -30.76 -1.18
CA LEU A 543 11.15 -30.13 -0.47
C LEU A 543 10.77 -29.65 0.94
N PHE A 544 9.54 -29.16 1.11
CA PHE A 544 9.02 -28.79 2.43
C PHE A 544 8.90 -29.99 3.35
N SER A 545 8.33 -31.11 2.87
CA SER A 545 8.25 -32.35 3.68
C SER A 545 9.64 -32.87 4.05
N MET A 546 10.61 -32.79 3.14
CA MET A 546 12.01 -33.17 3.43
C MET A 546 12.63 -32.25 4.51
N ALA A 547 12.36 -30.95 4.45
CA ALA A 547 12.85 -29.98 5.42
C ALA A 547 12.24 -30.23 6.82
N ASN A 548 10.94 -30.49 6.91
CA ASN A 548 10.27 -30.82 8.19
C ASN A 548 10.79 -32.13 8.78
N LEU A 549 10.96 -33.17 7.96
CA LEU A 549 11.55 -34.42 8.41
C LEU A 549 12.98 -34.24 8.92
N ALA A 550 13.77 -33.39 8.28
CA ALA A 550 15.12 -33.06 8.73
C ALA A 550 15.13 -32.34 10.10
N VAL A 551 14.18 -31.46 10.34
CA VAL A 551 14.00 -30.80 11.67
C VAL A 551 13.62 -31.85 12.72
N THR A 552 12.72 -32.77 12.39
CA THR A 552 12.35 -33.88 13.28
C THR A 552 13.56 -34.78 13.60
N TYR A 553 14.41 -35.09 12.62
CA TYR A 553 15.66 -35.83 12.83
C TYR A 553 16.65 -35.07 13.72
N LEU A 554 16.71 -33.75 13.63
CA LEU A 554 17.51 -32.94 14.57
C LEU A 554 17.02 -33.10 16.00
N GLY A 555 15.71 -33.08 16.23
CA GLY A 555 15.11 -33.32 17.54
C GLY A 555 15.40 -34.72 18.07
N LEU A 556 15.39 -35.74 17.21
CA LEU A 556 15.69 -37.13 17.52
C LEU A 556 17.20 -37.42 17.69
N GLY A 557 18.09 -36.42 17.49
CA GLY A 557 19.56 -36.62 17.58
C GLY A 557 20.19 -37.30 16.37
N ARG A 558 19.42 -37.53 15.28
CA ARG A 558 19.87 -38.15 14.03
C ARG A 558 20.52 -37.12 13.09
N PHE A 559 21.58 -36.47 13.55
CA PHE A 559 22.16 -35.28 12.89
C PHE A 559 22.69 -35.52 11.49
N ARG A 560 23.26 -36.73 11.20
CA ARG A 560 23.78 -37.04 9.86
C ARG A 560 22.65 -37.21 8.85
N GLU A 561 21.53 -37.77 9.23
CA GLU A 561 20.37 -37.95 8.35
C GLU A 561 19.69 -36.57 8.08
N ALA A 562 19.65 -35.71 9.10
CA ALA A 562 19.20 -34.34 8.96
C ALA A 562 20.10 -33.56 7.99
N GLU A 563 21.41 -33.68 8.09
CA GLU A 563 22.38 -33.03 7.16
C GLU A 563 22.12 -33.44 5.71
N VAL A 564 21.98 -34.73 5.42
CA VAL A 564 21.76 -35.24 4.06
C VAL A 564 20.51 -34.63 3.44
N LEU A 565 19.41 -34.57 4.19
CA LEU A 565 18.16 -33.98 3.69
C LEU A 565 18.28 -32.47 3.52
N GLN A 566 18.88 -31.76 4.48
CA GLN A 566 19.02 -30.29 4.42
C GLN A 566 19.94 -29.84 3.30
N VAL A 567 21.05 -30.53 3.04
CA VAL A 567 21.96 -30.23 1.91
C VAL A 567 21.24 -30.42 0.58
N ALA A 568 20.49 -31.53 0.42
CA ALA A 568 19.71 -31.77 -0.78
C ALA A 568 18.63 -30.70 -1.01
N VAL A 569 17.87 -30.34 0.04
CA VAL A 569 16.85 -29.28 -0.02
C VAL A 569 17.48 -27.92 -0.31
N LEU A 570 18.61 -27.60 0.33
CA LEU A 570 19.31 -26.33 0.13
C LEU A 570 19.77 -26.15 -1.32
N GLN A 571 20.35 -27.20 -1.91
CA GLN A 571 20.81 -27.17 -3.29
C GLN A 571 19.64 -26.91 -4.25
N GLN A 572 18.52 -27.61 -4.08
CA GLN A 572 17.33 -27.42 -4.91
C GLN A 572 16.69 -26.04 -4.71
N ARG A 573 16.57 -25.57 -3.45
CA ARG A 573 16.01 -24.23 -3.14
C ARG A 573 16.90 -23.11 -3.69
N LYS A 574 18.23 -23.21 -3.60
CA LYS A 574 19.15 -22.23 -4.20
C LYS A 574 18.96 -22.11 -5.70
N SER A 575 18.79 -23.23 -6.41
CA SER A 575 18.62 -23.24 -7.87
C SER A 575 17.24 -22.76 -8.31
N SER A 576 16.16 -23.06 -7.56
CA SER A 576 14.78 -22.74 -7.95
C SER A 576 14.27 -21.41 -7.39
N LEU A 577 14.62 -21.07 -6.14
CA LEU A 577 14.14 -19.90 -5.44
C LEU A 577 15.18 -18.78 -5.30
N GLY A 578 16.47 -19.13 -5.41
CA GLY A 578 17.60 -18.24 -5.17
C GLY A 578 18.03 -18.21 -3.70
N GLU A 579 19.20 -17.60 -3.44
CA GLU A 579 19.82 -17.57 -2.10
C GLU A 579 19.12 -16.65 -1.10
N ASN A 580 18.41 -15.63 -1.57
CA ASN A 580 17.77 -14.63 -0.75
C ASN A 580 16.30 -14.98 -0.39
N HIS A 581 15.81 -16.10 -0.88
CA HIS A 581 14.45 -16.53 -0.58
C HIS A 581 14.30 -16.96 0.89
N PRO A 582 13.23 -16.59 1.62
CA PRO A 582 13.02 -16.94 3.03
C PRO A 582 13.20 -18.42 3.32
N GLU A 583 12.65 -19.30 2.46
CA GLU A 583 12.75 -20.76 2.61
C GLU A 583 14.19 -21.27 2.41
N THR A 584 14.98 -20.63 1.53
CA THR A 584 16.39 -20.97 1.36
C THR A 584 17.17 -20.58 2.62
N MET A 585 16.93 -19.37 3.13
CA MET A 585 17.55 -18.88 4.38
C MET A 585 17.15 -19.73 5.58
N ARG A 586 15.88 -20.19 5.66
CA ARG A 586 15.42 -21.11 6.73
C ARG A 586 16.18 -22.42 6.67
N THR A 587 16.38 -23.00 5.47
CA THR A 587 17.17 -24.23 5.31
C THR A 587 18.63 -24.02 5.71
N MET A 588 19.23 -22.89 5.31
CA MET A 588 20.60 -22.55 5.70
C MET A 588 20.74 -22.43 7.23
N ASN A 589 19.79 -21.79 7.90
CA ASN A 589 19.78 -21.66 9.35
C ASN A 589 19.67 -23.03 10.05
N ASN A 590 18.79 -23.91 9.57
CA ASN A 590 18.65 -25.25 10.11
C ASN A 590 19.91 -26.09 9.87
N LEU A 591 20.56 -25.96 8.72
CA LEU A 591 21.82 -26.63 8.43
C LEU A 591 22.97 -26.10 9.32
N ALA A 592 23.01 -24.79 9.64
CA ALA A 592 23.94 -24.23 10.60
C ALA A 592 23.77 -24.87 11.99
N VAL A 593 22.51 -25.07 12.45
CA VAL A 593 22.20 -25.78 13.69
C VAL A 593 22.67 -27.25 13.62
N THR A 594 22.50 -27.90 12.47
CA THR A 594 22.98 -29.29 12.26
C THR A 594 24.50 -29.36 12.35
N TYR A 595 25.22 -28.46 11.74
CA TYR A 595 26.70 -28.37 11.84
C TYR A 595 27.14 -28.10 13.28
N TYR A 596 26.45 -27.20 13.99
CA TYR A 596 26.68 -26.96 15.40
C TYR A 596 26.55 -28.26 16.24
N LYS A 597 25.48 -29.05 16.03
CA LYS A 597 25.24 -30.32 16.70
C LYS A 597 26.28 -31.42 16.33
N LEU A 598 26.78 -31.38 15.11
CA LEU A 598 27.86 -32.26 14.63
C LEU A 598 29.28 -31.81 15.10
N GLY A 599 29.39 -30.68 15.79
CA GLY A 599 30.68 -30.12 16.25
C GLY A 599 31.48 -29.37 15.17
N ARG A 600 30.91 -29.16 13.98
CA ARG A 600 31.54 -28.42 12.86
C ARG A 600 31.28 -26.92 13.03
N LEU A 601 31.90 -26.34 14.09
CA LEU A 601 31.54 -25.01 14.57
C LEU A 601 31.88 -23.88 13.60
N GLN A 602 32.96 -23.98 12.81
CA GLN A 602 33.32 -22.96 11.84
C GLN A 602 32.31 -22.88 10.70
N GLU A 603 31.92 -24.02 10.14
CA GLU A 603 30.91 -24.07 9.10
C GLU A 603 29.53 -23.62 9.58
N ALA A 604 29.23 -23.86 10.85
CA ALA A 604 28.01 -23.35 11.48
C ALA A 604 28.04 -21.83 11.62
N GLU A 605 29.19 -21.26 12.02
CA GLU A 605 29.40 -19.78 12.12
C GLU A 605 29.29 -19.11 10.75
N ASP A 606 29.99 -19.63 9.76
CA ASP A 606 30.02 -19.08 8.39
C ASP A 606 28.60 -19.01 7.82
N LEU A 607 27.85 -20.12 7.94
CA LEU A 607 26.49 -20.18 7.43
C LEU A 607 25.51 -19.33 8.24
N GLY A 608 25.63 -19.33 9.57
CA GLY A 608 24.78 -18.54 10.47
C GLY A 608 24.96 -17.03 10.29
N SER A 609 26.21 -16.58 10.09
CA SER A 609 26.53 -15.18 9.83
C SER A 609 25.94 -14.67 8.52
N VAL A 610 26.06 -15.47 7.44
CA VAL A 610 25.43 -15.16 6.15
C VAL A 610 23.91 -15.06 6.26
N VAL A 611 23.29 -15.97 7.02
CA VAL A 611 21.83 -15.93 7.23
C VAL A 611 21.40 -14.70 8.00
N LEU A 612 22.12 -14.34 9.07
CA LEU A 612 21.80 -13.16 9.89
C LEU A 612 21.94 -11.87 9.08
N GLU A 613 23.01 -11.72 8.32
CA GLU A 613 23.24 -10.56 7.43
C GLU A 613 22.12 -10.42 6.40
N LYS A 614 21.81 -11.50 5.68
CA LYS A 614 20.74 -11.50 4.67
C LYS A 614 19.36 -11.23 5.27
N ARG A 615 19.01 -11.85 6.42
CA ARG A 615 17.73 -11.60 7.09
C ARG A 615 17.63 -10.17 7.61
N SER A 616 18.70 -9.63 8.19
CA SER A 616 18.72 -8.24 8.65
C SER A 616 18.53 -7.24 7.51
N SER A 617 19.11 -7.50 6.34
CA SER A 617 18.99 -6.61 5.18
C SER A 617 17.62 -6.73 4.47
N ILE A 618 16.97 -7.90 4.50
CA ILE A 618 15.74 -8.17 3.74
C ILE A 618 14.50 -8.01 4.62
N LEU A 619 14.50 -8.58 5.83
CA LEU A 619 13.38 -8.59 6.75
C LEU A 619 13.45 -7.50 7.83
N GLY A 620 14.64 -6.89 8.01
CA GLY A 620 14.92 -5.93 9.08
C GLY A 620 15.40 -6.58 10.38
N ALA A 621 16.03 -5.75 11.24
CA ALA A 621 16.66 -6.19 12.47
C ALA A 621 15.67 -6.62 13.58
N ASN A 622 14.38 -6.30 13.44
CA ASN A 622 13.36 -6.61 14.44
C ASN A 622 12.43 -7.77 14.00
N HIS A 623 12.60 -8.33 12.80
CA HIS A 623 11.76 -9.43 12.34
C HIS A 623 11.99 -10.69 13.19
N PRO A 624 10.95 -11.47 13.58
CA PRO A 624 11.09 -12.69 14.40
C PRO A 624 12.14 -13.66 13.86
N ASP A 625 12.16 -13.89 12.55
CA ASP A 625 13.14 -14.76 11.91
C ASP A 625 14.57 -14.25 12.00
N THR A 626 14.78 -12.91 11.99
CA THR A 626 16.10 -12.30 12.18
C THR A 626 16.57 -12.50 13.62
N LEU A 627 15.67 -12.29 14.59
CA LEU A 627 15.95 -12.48 16.00
C LEU A 627 16.22 -13.96 16.32
N TYR A 628 15.49 -14.88 15.67
CA TYR A 628 15.75 -16.30 15.76
C TYR A 628 17.15 -16.68 15.21
N ALA A 629 17.53 -16.14 14.06
CA ALA A 629 18.88 -16.36 13.49
C ALA A 629 19.98 -15.79 14.41
N MET A 630 19.74 -14.60 14.99
CA MET A 630 20.65 -13.97 15.96
C MET A 630 20.85 -14.85 17.19
N MET A 631 19.78 -15.40 17.76
CA MET A 631 19.85 -16.34 18.88
C MET A 631 20.63 -17.61 18.52
N LYS A 632 20.40 -18.21 17.34
CA LYS A 632 21.13 -19.41 16.89
C LYS A 632 22.62 -19.15 16.68
N LEU A 633 22.99 -18.01 16.10
CA LEU A 633 24.40 -17.62 15.94
C LEU A 633 25.07 -17.36 17.31
N ALA A 634 24.38 -16.75 18.25
CA ALA A 634 24.87 -16.56 19.61
C ALA A 634 25.15 -17.90 20.34
N MET A 635 24.32 -18.94 20.11
CA MET A 635 24.59 -20.29 20.61
C MET A 635 25.90 -20.86 20.03
N ILE A 636 26.19 -20.60 18.75
CA ILE A 636 27.43 -21.04 18.10
C ILE A 636 28.62 -20.29 18.74
N TYR A 637 28.53 -18.97 18.96
CA TYR A 637 29.56 -18.17 19.64
C TYR A 637 29.80 -18.64 21.08
N ASN A 638 28.74 -18.97 21.80
CA ASN A 638 28.84 -19.54 23.15
C ASN A 638 29.65 -20.85 23.15
N LYS A 639 29.45 -21.73 22.15
CA LYS A 639 30.20 -22.97 22.00
C LYS A 639 31.64 -22.76 21.55
N LEU A 640 31.91 -21.70 20.76
CA LEU A 640 33.25 -21.27 20.35
C LEU A 640 34.03 -20.53 21.46
N GLY A 641 33.44 -20.31 22.64
CA GLY A 641 34.05 -19.57 23.75
C GLY A 641 34.08 -18.04 23.61
N ARG A 642 33.38 -17.48 22.59
CA ARG A 642 33.22 -16.04 22.39
C ARG A 642 32.05 -15.49 23.22
N LEU A 643 32.16 -15.61 24.54
CA LEU A 643 31.06 -15.44 25.49
C LEU A 643 30.48 -14.01 25.50
N GLN A 644 31.30 -12.97 25.42
CA GLN A 644 30.83 -11.58 25.39
C GLN A 644 30.00 -11.27 24.13
N MET A 645 30.44 -11.78 22.98
CA MET A 645 29.65 -11.61 21.72
C MET A 645 28.31 -12.32 21.83
N ALA A 646 28.31 -13.53 22.37
CA ALA A 646 27.07 -14.30 22.60
C ALA A 646 26.13 -13.56 23.56
N GLU A 647 26.63 -13.04 24.67
CA GLU A 647 25.85 -12.26 25.64
C GLU A 647 25.20 -11.03 24.98
N THR A 648 26.02 -10.20 24.30
CA THR A 648 25.51 -8.99 23.64
C THR A 648 24.37 -9.29 22.67
N MET A 649 24.54 -10.31 21.83
CA MET A 649 23.52 -10.73 20.87
C MET A 649 22.27 -11.28 21.53
N LEU A 650 22.41 -12.08 22.62
CA LEU A 650 21.27 -12.63 23.32
C LEU A 650 20.47 -11.59 24.09
N VAL A 651 21.14 -10.60 24.71
CA VAL A 651 20.47 -9.49 25.40
C VAL A 651 19.70 -8.62 24.39
N GLU A 652 20.31 -8.32 23.25
CA GLU A 652 19.63 -7.57 22.19
C GLU A 652 18.41 -8.35 21.64
N ALA A 653 18.59 -9.62 21.32
CA ALA A 653 17.50 -10.47 20.82
C ALA A 653 16.37 -10.60 21.86
N LEU A 654 16.71 -10.81 23.14
CA LEU A 654 15.75 -10.93 24.23
C LEU A 654 14.89 -9.69 24.40
N ASN A 655 15.51 -8.50 24.43
CA ASN A 655 14.77 -7.24 24.55
C ASN A 655 13.79 -7.04 23.41
N LYS A 656 14.22 -7.30 22.18
CA LYS A 656 13.36 -7.19 20.99
C LYS A 656 12.24 -8.25 20.96
N GLN A 657 12.56 -9.52 21.28
CA GLN A 657 11.56 -10.59 21.34
C GLN A 657 10.54 -10.37 22.45
N THR A 658 10.96 -9.87 23.61
CA THR A 658 10.04 -9.54 24.72
C THR A 658 9.00 -8.49 24.29
N ASN A 659 9.43 -7.45 23.56
CA ASN A 659 8.55 -6.40 23.08
C ASN A 659 7.63 -6.87 21.94
N LEU A 660 8.10 -7.76 21.08
CA LEU A 660 7.39 -8.17 19.88
C LEU A 660 6.50 -9.40 20.13
N LEU A 661 7.01 -10.44 20.78
CA LEU A 661 6.37 -11.73 20.93
C LEU A 661 5.82 -11.95 22.36
N GLY A 662 6.29 -11.14 23.30
CA GLY A 662 5.96 -11.28 24.71
C GLY A 662 6.86 -12.24 25.50
N ASN A 663 6.77 -12.16 26.84
CA ASN A 663 7.62 -12.89 27.79
C ASN A 663 7.33 -14.42 27.88
N SER A 664 6.25 -14.89 27.27
CA SER A 664 5.85 -16.32 27.33
C SER A 664 6.02 -17.03 25.99
N HIS A 665 6.52 -16.31 24.97
CA HIS A 665 6.75 -16.92 23.66
C HIS A 665 7.90 -17.94 23.71
N PRO A 666 7.80 -19.11 23.06
CA PRO A 666 8.84 -20.15 23.07
C PRO A 666 10.23 -19.64 22.71
N ASP A 667 10.35 -18.81 21.67
CA ASP A 667 11.64 -18.23 21.27
C ASP A 667 12.22 -17.29 22.33
N THR A 668 11.36 -16.47 22.99
CA THR A 668 11.78 -15.60 24.09
C THR A 668 12.32 -16.42 25.25
N LEU A 669 11.60 -17.49 25.63
CA LEU A 669 12.00 -18.40 26.69
C LEU A 669 13.28 -19.18 26.33
N GLN A 670 13.46 -19.56 25.06
CA GLN A 670 14.68 -20.20 24.58
C GLN A 670 15.88 -19.23 24.62
N THR A 671 15.67 -17.97 24.25
CA THR A 671 16.72 -16.94 24.33
C THR A 671 17.12 -16.66 25.77
N GLN A 672 16.17 -16.64 26.72
CA GLN A 672 16.46 -16.54 28.15
C GLN A 672 17.30 -17.73 28.64
N SER A 673 16.93 -18.96 28.24
CA SER A 673 17.71 -20.17 28.59
C SER A 673 19.13 -20.11 28.05
N ASN A 674 19.32 -19.67 26.81
CA ASN A 674 20.65 -19.53 26.20
C ASN A 674 21.48 -18.40 26.86
N LEU A 675 20.83 -17.29 27.25
CA LEU A 675 21.50 -16.21 28.00
C LEU A 675 21.93 -16.70 29.38
N GLY A 676 21.08 -17.40 30.11
CA GLY A 676 21.45 -18.02 31.39
C GLY A 676 22.62 -18.99 31.27
N ALA A 677 22.63 -19.84 30.25
CA ALA A 677 23.77 -20.71 29.95
C ALA A 677 25.07 -19.93 29.65
N THR A 678 24.97 -18.77 28.99
CA THR A 678 26.11 -17.90 28.69
C THR A 678 26.61 -17.21 29.97
N LEU A 679 25.70 -16.72 30.81
CA LEU A 679 26.03 -16.09 32.11
C LEU A 679 26.68 -17.10 33.08
N ASN A 680 26.23 -18.37 33.10
CA ASN A 680 26.87 -19.44 33.87
C ASN A 680 28.35 -19.62 33.44
N LYS A 681 28.63 -19.61 32.15
CA LYS A 681 30.01 -19.70 31.63
C LYS A 681 30.84 -18.45 31.91
N LEU A 682 30.21 -17.29 32.09
CA LEU A 682 30.83 -16.05 32.49
C LEU A 682 30.99 -15.94 34.02
N GLU A 683 30.60 -16.96 34.77
CA GLU A 683 30.64 -17.04 36.25
C GLU A 683 29.75 -15.96 36.92
N ARG A 684 28.69 -15.48 36.23
CA ARG A 684 27.71 -14.50 36.73
C ARG A 684 26.43 -15.23 37.16
N TRP A 685 26.55 -16.08 38.18
CA TRP A 685 25.52 -17.07 38.55
C TRP A 685 24.24 -16.45 39.10
N GLN A 686 24.32 -15.28 39.83
CA GLN A 686 23.11 -14.62 40.31
C GLN A 686 22.29 -14.07 39.15
N GLU A 687 22.92 -13.45 38.19
CA GLU A 687 22.23 -12.96 37.00
C GLU A 687 21.68 -14.09 36.13
N ALA A 688 22.37 -15.24 36.11
CA ALA A 688 21.88 -16.44 35.46
C ALA A 688 20.57 -16.95 36.12
N GLU A 689 20.51 -16.96 37.46
CA GLU A 689 19.31 -17.33 38.22
C GLU A 689 18.14 -16.37 37.87
N ASP A 690 18.38 -15.06 37.91
CA ASP A 690 17.37 -14.03 37.66
C ASP A 690 16.73 -14.17 36.26
N VAL A 691 17.48 -14.66 35.28
CA VAL A 691 17.00 -14.89 33.90
C VAL A 691 16.35 -16.28 33.75
N LEU A 692 16.94 -17.34 34.35
CA LEU A 692 16.51 -18.72 34.14
C LEU A 692 15.24 -19.06 34.93
N LEU A 693 15.09 -18.55 36.15
CA LEU A 693 13.97 -18.92 37.01
C LEU A 693 12.59 -18.56 36.40
N PRO A 694 12.36 -17.32 35.93
CA PRO A 694 11.12 -16.97 35.25
C PRO A 694 10.89 -17.79 33.96
N ALA A 695 11.96 -18.12 33.23
CA ALA A 695 11.87 -18.90 32.00
C ALA A 695 11.43 -20.34 32.32
N LEU A 696 12.03 -20.95 33.33
CA LEU A 696 11.73 -22.31 33.76
C LEU A 696 10.27 -22.45 34.23
N GLU A 697 9.78 -21.52 35.05
CA GLU A 697 8.39 -21.53 35.54
C GLU A 697 7.38 -21.46 34.39
N LYS A 698 7.63 -20.57 33.42
CA LYS A 698 6.75 -20.44 32.26
C LYS A 698 6.81 -21.65 31.32
N GLN A 699 8.03 -22.18 31.08
CA GLN A 699 8.20 -23.38 30.25
C GLN A 699 7.48 -24.61 30.86
N LYS A 700 7.51 -24.82 32.19
CA LYS A 700 6.78 -25.88 32.87
C LYS A 700 5.26 -25.82 32.63
N ASN A 701 4.71 -24.63 32.45
CA ASN A 701 3.27 -24.44 32.19
C ASN A 701 2.87 -24.65 30.71
N ILE A 702 3.80 -24.43 29.78
CA ILE A 702 3.52 -24.43 28.34
C ILE A 702 3.94 -25.75 27.68
N LEU A 703 5.10 -26.29 28.06
CA LEU A 703 5.73 -27.43 27.41
C LEU A 703 5.42 -28.74 28.14
N SER A 704 5.51 -29.86 27.41
CA SER A 704 5.49 -31.18 28.02
C SER A 704 6.73 -31.41 28.88
N ALA A 705 6.62 -32.26 29.89
CA ALA A 705 7.73 -32.55 30.80
C ALA A 705 9.01 -33.03 30.09
N ASN A 706 8.85 -33.76 28.97
CA ASN A 706 9.97 -34.32 28.18
C ASN A 706 10.44 -33.40 27.08
N HIS A 707 9.98 -32.11 27.03
CA HIS A 707 10.35 -31.20 25.96
C HIS A 707 11.84 -30.84 26.03
N PRO A 708 12.62 -30.96 24.91
CA PRO A 708 14.07 -30.72 24.91
C PRO A 708 14.48 -29.36 25.47
N HIS A 709 13.73 -28.31 25.18
CA HIS A 709 14.04 -26.96 25.67
C HIS A 709 13.84 -26.82 27.17
N LEU A 710 12.81 -27.47 27.74
CA LEU A 710 12.58 -27.49 29.18
C LEU A 710 13.73 -28.25 29.92
N ILE A 711 14.12 -29.40 29.38
CA ILE A 711 15.26 -30.19 29.90
C ILE A 711 16.54 -29.35 29.94
N VAL A 712 16.87 -28.66 28.86
CA VAL A 712 18.06 -27.78 28.79
C VAL A 712 17.99 -26.65 29.81
N THR A 713 16.82 -26.02 29.98
CA THR A 713 16.65 -24.96 30.99
C THR A 713 16.78 -25.48 32.39
N MET A 714 16.22 -26.66 32.69
CA MET A 714 16.39 -27.36 33.99
C MET A 714 17.85 -27.68 34.27
N GLN A 715 18.61 -28.19 33.28
CA GLN A 715 20.04 -28.43 33.39
C GLN A 715 20.84 -27.16 33.69
N ASN A 716 20.60 -26.11 32.93
CA ASN A 716 21.28 -24.81 33.15
C ASN A 716 20.97 -24.24 34.54
N MET A 717 19.75 -24.42 35.03
CA MET A 717 19.32 -23.93 36.35
C MET A 717 19.92 -24.78 37.48
N ALA A 718 20.00 -26.11 37.33
CA ALA A 718 20.65 -27.00 38.28
C ALA A 718 22.15 -26.66 38.43
N ASP A 719 22.84 -26.36 37.31
CA ASP A 719 24.22 -25.89 37.31
C ASP A 719 24.35 -24.57 38.07
N THR A 720 23.43 -23.62 37.82
CA THR A 720 23.39 -22.31 38.51
C THR A 720 23.23 -22.51 40.02
N TYR A 721 22.25 -23.30 40.45
CA TYR A 721 22.00 -23.57 41.87
C TYR A 721 23.19 -24.24 42.55
N THR A 722 23.83 -25.19 41.89
CA THR A 722 25.04 -25.85 42.40
C THR A 722 26.15 -24.83 42.66
N LYS A 723 26.35 -23.86 41.73
CA LYS A 723 27.38 -22.81 41.86
C LYS A 723 27.04 -21.76 42.91
N LEU A 724 25.76 -21.48 43.13
CA LEU A 724 25.25 -20.57 44.17
C LEU A 724 25.19 -21.21 45.56
N GLY A 725 25.49 -22.53 45.69
CA GLY A 725 25.40 -23.27 46.94
C GLY A 725 23.96 -23.65 47.39
N LYS A 726 22.98 -23.50 46.50
CA LYS A 726 21.58 -23.91 46.71
C LYS A 726 21.44 -25.40 46.36
N LEU A 727 21.98 -26.26 47.29
CA LEU A 727 22.16 -27.69 47.00
C LEU A 727 20.84 -28.49 46.99
N GLU A 728 19.87 -28.12 47.82
CA GLU A 728 18.55 -28.80 47.86
C GLU A 728 17.80 -28.55 46.53
N GLU A 729 17.73 -27.31 46.06
CA GLU A 729 17.06 -26.96 44.83
C GLU A 729 17.76 -27.58 43.59
N ALA A 730 19.10 -27.69 43.64
CA ALA A 730 19.85 -28.35 42.58
C ALA A 730 19.57 -29.87 42.55
N GLU A 731 19.44 -30.51 43.72
CA GLU A 731 19.18 -31.93 43.85
C GLU A 731 17.76 -32.27 43.37
N ASP A 732 16.77 -31.45 43.72
CA ASP A 732 15.38 -31.57 43.24
C ASP A 732 15.28 -31.52 41.71
N LEU A 733 15.99 -30.60 41.08
CA LEU A 733 16.02 -30.48 39.60
C LEU A 733 16.73 -31.68 38.97
N ASN A 734 17.83 -32.16 39.56
CA ASN A 734 18.57 -33.31 39.05
C ASN A 734 17.77 -34.60 39.21
N GLU A 735 17.00 -34.77 40.29
CA GLU A 735 16.08 -35.90 40.43
C GLU A 735 14.95 -35.84 39.39
N ALA A 736 14.39 -34.68 39.16
CA ALA A 736 13.38 -34.49 38.11
C ALA A 736 13.93 -34.87 36.73
N LEU A 737 15.17 -34.43 36.41
CA LEU A 737 15.84 -34.79 35.15
C LEU A 737 16.08 -36.30 35.02
N LYS A 738 16.54 -36.97 36.07
CA LYS A 738 16.73 -38.45 36.09
C LYS A 738 15.43 -39.22 35.83
N ARG A 739 14.29 -38.72 36.31
CA ARG A 739 12.96 -39.33 36.06
C ARG A 739 12.51 -39.19 34.61
N LEU A 740 13.08 -38.24 33.86
CA LEU A 740 12.77 -38.00 32.45
C LEU A 740 13.68 -38.81 31.50
N GLU A 741 14.81 -39.33 31.98
CA GLU A 741 15.73 -40.18 31.19
C GLU A 741 15.33 -41.68 31.21
N VAL A 742 14.33 -42.09 31.98
CA VAL A 742 13.75 -43.46 32.06
C VAL A 742 12.47 -43.53 31.21
#